data_284e6ad427fc39586bc1cdfe4df1b345
#
_entry.id   284e6ad427fc39586bc1cdfe4df1b345
#
_cell.length_a   1.000
_cell.length_b   1.000
_cell.length_c   1.000
_cell.angle_alpha   90.00
_cell.angle_beta   90.00
_cell.angle_gamma   90.00
#
_symmetry.space_group_name_H-M   'P 1'
#
loop_
_entity.id
_entity.type
_entity.pdbx_description
1 polymer ?
#
loop_
_entity_poly.entity_id
_entity_poly.type
_entity_poly.pdbx_seq_one_letter_code
_entity_poly.pdbx_strand_id
1 'polypeptide(L)'
;MKVLLTFLLLITSVWAAVPRPLAGPVRDLRKEIDFERIGEFHLGPTGAMGWMHVSRNSMTREARQILITKVEPGCPAEGVLAEGDVILGVNGTPFSGDPRKVLGRAIVNAETEKEGGQLKLIRWRQLEGTKLRKGKEEAVVVKLPVLGTVAATTPYKCAKSARILDQAVARLLEQKDWGSFGDKALALLATGEKKYHPLVRDYLHAADFAKPDFKISLDDGGLVCWRYGYHNLLLTEYYLATGDKYVLPAIREYAVKVSMGQSSAGTWGHGFAWKVTNDGEIHGRLRGYGALNQAGLPCFLSLILAKKCGVEHPEIDDAIARASEFFECFVGHGSIGYGFHRPSLEIHANGSNGMSGNGKNGIAAVAFRVLKKDSATHFFSRLTASLANTMEYGHSGNSYSYFWDVLGAHCGGPELATAFLKEIDWYHALTRKPDGRFVYQPLGGIYGKGLLDPTAAQVLIATMPRRALFLTGREMGEKSLFKAEEISETIAAGHWRLADPDSLSAGELISKLDCWSPMGREWIAKHLATKEGDFIPRLIELLKSNKAEARAGACSALGYQGQKAGAAVELLAKALTDDPVVAIPASYALARISKPAAKVMPEILQAILDRKEGGEMRPIHQAMAFGLGYDAGRIAPLYFDGLLPGLAKDGNPLEGVDRKLLHPALAKLLKDPSGRTRGGAAYAFAHFTRDDLAAMAQEVYDAITVPAPHYRMFSDDARQQALSLLLKYRIAEGIPLAIDSLDLKDWGSGMRFPHRWETLKGYGGNAKSYLPQLRTLRDGFKEGNENRKSLDEVIATIEKDQSPPALVSLHALVDEKVARDLAVFENKELEATACRSLIKESTGQPFYQAACLRRLVSLEGKKARKDVEQALKSDDEILRKAAELLRPGAK
;
A
#
# COMPACT_ATOMS: atom_id res chain seq x y z
N MET A 1 18.49 14.66 21.96
CA MET A 1 18.05 15.85 21.20
C MET A 1 18.72 15.98 19.83
N LYS A 2 20.03 15.78 19.66
CA LYS A 2 20.68 15.80 18.33
C LYS A 2 20.26 14.62 17.42
N VAL A 3 20.03 13.44 17.95
CA VAL A 3 19.56 12.27 17.23
C VAL A 3 18.10 12.45 16.73
N LEU A 4 17.26 13.15 17.49
CA LEU A 4 15.87 13.46 17.12
C LEU A 4 15.80 14.47 15.98
N LEU A 5 16.74 15.44 15.92
CA LEU A 5 16.80 16.44 14.83
C LEU A 5 17.25 15.83 13.50
N THR A 6 18.20 14.87 13.55
CA THR A 6 18.63 14.13 12.35
C THR A 6 17.51 13.22 11.81
N PHE A 7 16.66 12.70 12.69
CA PHE A 7 15.50 11.89 12.33
C PHE A 7 14.33 12.71 11.74
N LEU A 8 14.11 13.94 12.24
CA LEU A 8 13.10 14.84 11.64
C LEU A 8 13.48 15.30 10.22
N LEU A 9 14.77 15.53 9.98
CA LEU A 9 15.29 15.82 8.63
C LEU A 9 15.18 14.62 7.68
N LEU A 10 15.26 13.37 8.20
CA LEU A 10 15.03 12.15 7.43
C LEU A 10 13.55 11.97 7.03
N ILE A 11 12.60 12.44 7.83
CA ILE A 11 11.16 12.27 7.55
C ILE A 11 10.67 13.31 6.52
N THR A 12 11.20 14.52 6.54
CA THR A 12 10.88 15.53 5.49
C THR A 12 11.55 15.22 4.14
N SER A 13 12.62 14.41 4.15
CA SER A 13 13.31 13.96 2.94
C SER A 13 12.75 12.68 2.31
N VAL A 14 11.79 12.00 2.93
CA VAL A 14 11.12 10.79 2.37
C VAL A 14 10.42 11.07 1.02
N TRP A 15 10.06 12.33 0.75
CA TRP A 15 9.56 12.76 -0.56
C TRP A 15 10.67 13.02 -1.60
N ALA A 16 11.94 13.02 -1.21
CA ALA A 16 13.06 13.39 -2.06
C ALA A 16 13.91 12.22 -2.56
N ALA A 17 13.51 10.98 -2.31
CA ALA A 17 14.39 9.82 -2.44
C ALA A 17 14.20 8.96 -3.69
N VAL A 18 13.34 9.36 -4.57
CA VAL A 18 13.38 8.85 -5.95
C VAL A 18 14.22 9.85 -6.74
N PRO A 19 15.24 9.40 -7.50
CA PRO A 19 15.93 10.30 -8.41
C PRO A 19 14.86 11.04 -9.21
N ARG A 20 14.77 12.36 -9.03
CA ARG A 20 13.83 13.16 -9.84
C ARG A 20 14.30 13.01 -11.28
N PRO A 21 13.47 12.44 -12.16
CA PRO A 21 13.86 12.32 -13.55
C PRO A 21 14.20 13.69 -14.08
N LEU A 22 15.29 13.80 -14.83
CA LEU A 22 15.58 15.02 -15.55
C LEU A 22 14.42 15.30 -16.51
N ALA A 23 13.76 16.43 -16.33
CA ALA A 23 12.76 16.89 -17.27
C ALA A 23 13.52 17.33 -18.54
N GLY A 24 13.33 16.58 -19.63
CA GLY A 24 13.96 16.94 -20.89
C GLY A 24 14.19 15.76 -21.83
N PRO A 25 14.55 16.02 -23.09
CA PRO A 25 14.86 14.97 -24.05
C PRO A 25 16.13 14.22 -23.64
N VAL A 26 16.27 12.98 -24.12
CA VAL A 26 17.49 12.20 -24.02
C VAL A 26 18.65 12.98 -24.63
N ARG A 27 19.72 13.16 -23.84
CA ARG A 27 20.88 13.95 -24.27
C ARG A 27 21.90 13.08 -24.98
N ASP A 28 22.56 13.67 -25.98
CA ASP A 28 23.76 13.08 -26.58
C ASP A 28 24.98 13.45 -25.73
N LEU A 29 25.45 12.49 -24.93
CA LEU A 29 26.54 12.68 -23.96
C LEU A 29 27.89 12.91 -24.64
N ARG A 30 27.99 12.76 -25.96
CA ARG A 30 29.18 13.14 -26.75
C ARG A 30 29.25 14.64 -26.97
N LYS A 31 28.12 15.35 -26.86
CA LYS A 31 28.01 16.80 -27.12
C LYS A 31 28.02 17.61 -25.83
N GLU A 32 27.37 17.15 -24.80
CA GLU A 32 27.16 17.89 -23.57
C GLU A 32 27.16 16.94 -22.36
N ILE A 33 27.90 17.29 -21.32
CA ILE A 33 27.93 16.59 -20.02
C ILE A 33 27.86 17.55 -18.81
N ASP A 34 27.80 18.86 -19.06
CA ASP A 34 27.73 19.91 -18.02
C ASP A 34 26.25 20.17 -17.66
N PHE A 35 25.68 19.28 -16.87
CA PHE A 35 24.34 19.37 -16.33
C PHE A 35 24.23 18.59 -15.01
N GLU A 36 23.21 18.92 -14.21
CA GLU A 36 22.94 18.18 -12.97
C GLU A 36 22.64 16.71 -13.28
N ARG A 37 23.39 15.81 -12.65
CA ARG A 37 23.25 14.36 -12.77
C ARG A 37 22.76 13.79 -11.45
N ILE A 38 21.66 13.06 -11.51
CA ILE A 38 21.09 12.40 -10.33
C ILE A 38 21.20 10.90 -10.51
N GLY A 39 21.87 10.25 -9.55
CA GLY A 39 22.08 8.82 -9.52
C GLY A 39 23.19 8.34 -10.44
N GLU A 40 24.14 7.63 -9.87
CA GLU A 40 25.20 6.93 -10.59
C GLU A 40 24.95 5.42 -10.48
N PHE A 41 25.43 4.68 -11.46
CA PHE A 41 25.29 3.23 -11.52
C PHE A 41 26.67 2.58 -11.51
N HIS A 42 26.83 1.51 -10.75
CA HIS A 42 27.95 0.61 -10.92
C HIS A 42 27.83 -0.14 -12.24
N LEU A 43 28.94 -0.33 -12.91
CA LEU A 43 29.04 -1.11 -14.16
C LEU A 43 29.66 -2.48 -13.88
N GLY A 44 29.24 -3.08 -12.77
CA GLY A 44 29.59 -4.44 -12.39
C GLY A 44 31.09 -4.66 -12.09
N PRO A 45 31.61 -5.85 -12.46
CA PRO A 45 32.98 -6.23 -12.22
C PRO A 45 33.99 -5.44 -13.04
N THR A 46 33.58 -4.50 -13.89
CA THR A 46 34.47 -3.57 -14.56
C THR A 46 35.19 -2.63 -13.57
N GLY A 47 34.51 -2.32 -12.42
CA GLY A 47 34.97 -1.31 -11.45
C GLY A 47 34.75 0.13 -11.92
N ALA A 48 34.12 0.33 -13.06
CA ALA A 48 33.70 1.64 -13.50
C ALA A 48 32.33 2.00 -12.90
N MET A 49 32.08 3.30 -12.80
CA MET A 49 30.78 3.88 -12.51
C MET A 49 30.33 4.74 -13.69
N GLY A 50 29.04 4.80 -13.91
CA GLY A 50 28.51 5.58 -15.03
C GLY A 50 27.16 6.22 -14.71
N TRP A 51 26.86 7.26 -15.44
CA TRP A 51 25.57 7.91 -15.43
C TRP A 51 24.84 7.68 -16.76
N MET A 52 23.53 7.53 -16.66
CA MET A 52 22.63 7.36 -17.80
C MET A 52 21.45 8.29 -17.66
N HIS A 53 20.91 8.74 -18.77
CA HIS A 53 19.69 9.53 -18.75
C HIS A 53 18.54 8.72 -18.11
N VAL A 54 17.82 9.36 -17.18
CA VAL A 54 16.64 8.81 -16.54
C VAL A 54 15.45 9.67 -16.92
N SER A 55 14.51 9.13 -17.68
CA SER A 55 13.27 9.81 -18.02
C SER A 55 12.29 9.78 -16.84
N ARG A 56 11.30 10.66 -16.88
CA ARG A 56 10.29 10.80 -15.82
C ARG A 56 9.54 9.50 -15.49
N ASN A 57 9.40 8.61 -16.47
CA ASN A 57 8.53 7.43 -16.38
C ASN A 57 9.30 6.12 -16.50
N SER A 58 10.59 6.14 -16.76
CA SER A 58 11.40 4.93 -16.87
C SER A 58 12.82 5.21 -16.47
N MET A 59 13.42 4.21 -15.86
CA MET A 59 14.76 4.29 -15.37
C MET A 59 15.71 4.16 -16.51
N THR A 60 15.97 4.67 -17.49
CA THR A 60 17.00 4.46 -18.51
C THR A 60 16.56 3.81 -19.82
N ARG A 61 15.27 3.51 -20.02
CA ARG A 61 14.82 2.82 -21.26
C ARG A 61 15.28 3.47 -22.57
N GLU A 62 15.43 4.79 -22.56
CA GLU A 62 15.78 5.60 -23.73
C GLU A 62 17.21 6.14 -23.66
N ALA A 63 17.98 5.78 -22.65
CA ALA A 63 19.28 6.40 -22.40
C ALA A 63 20.30 6.16 -23.52
N ARG A 64 20.37 4.94 -24.07
CA ARG A 64 21.21 4.54 -25.20
C ARG A 64 22.70 4.89 -25.10
N GLN A 65 23.17 5.50 -24.02
CA GLN A 65 24.54 5.91 -23.77
C GLN A 65 24.84 5.84 -22.28
N ILE A 66 26.10 5.58 -21.90
CA ILE A 66 26.60 5.59 -20.52
C ILE A 66 27.80 6.54 -20.47
N LEU A 67 27.68 7.61 -19.69
CA LEU A 67 28.82 8.48 -19.36
C LEU A 67 29.61 7.86 -18.21
N ILE A 68 30.88 7.60 -18.41
CA ILE A 68 31.77 7.15 -17.33
C ILE A 68 32.03 8.32 -16.38
N THR A 69 31.71 8.14 -15.10
CA THR A 69 31.85 9.15 -14.07
C THR A 69 33.01 8.88 -13.13
N LYS A 70 33.43 7.63 -13.04
CA LYS A 70 34.56 7.21 -12.22
C LYS A 70 35.09 5.84 -12.66
N VAL A 71 36.36 5.62 -12.46
CA VAL A 71 37.02 4.29 -12.57
C VAL A 71 37.74 4.04 -11.26
N GLU A 72 37.47 2.91 -10.60
CA GLU A 72 38.15 2.54 -9.35
C GLU A 72 39.58 2.09 -9.64
N PRO A 73 40.58 2.51 -8.85
CA PRO A 73 41.98 2.03 -9.02
C PRO A 73 42.10 0.50 -8.86
N GLY A 74 42.96 -0.13 -9.64
CA GLY A 74 43.19 -1.58 -9.60
C GLY A 74 42.07 -2.42 -10.21
N CYS A 75 41.06 -1.81 -10.83
CA CYS A 75 39.96 -2.53 -11.45
C CYS A 75 40.18 -2.87 -12.92
N PRO A 76 39.42 -3.83 -13.51
CA PRO A 76 39.55 -4.21 -14.92
C PRO A 76 39.37 -3.06 -15.93
N ALA A 77 38.67 -2.00 -15.58
CA ALA A 77 38.46 -0.85 -16.45
C ALA A 77 39.60 0.17 -16.42
N GLU A 78 40.52 0.08 -15.42
CA GLU A 78 41.65 1.00 -15.32
C GLU A 78 42.57 0.94 -16.56
N GLY A 79 42.97 2.10 -17.06
CA GLY A 79 43.74 2.24 -18.28
C GLY A 79 42.95 2.03 -19.58
N VAL A 80 41.74 1.42 -19.52
CA VAL A 80 40.87 1.22 -20.67
C VAL A 80 39.80 2.32 -20.75
N LEU A 81 39.11 2.58 -19.62
CA LEU A 81 38.11 3.64 -19.49
C LEU A 81 38.64 4.78 -18.64
N ALA A 82 38.13 5.97 -18.85
CA ALA A 82 38.42 7.16 -18.08
C ALA A 82 37.12 7.97 -17.83
N GLU A 83 37.13 8.83 -16.80
CA GLU A 83 36.07 9.78 -16.58
C GLU A 83 35.85 10.65 -17.83
N GLY A 84 34.56 10.85 -18.19
CA GLY A 84 34.16 11.58 -19.38
C GLY A 84 34.08 10.73 -20.68
N ASP A 85 34.53 9.47 -20.67
CA ASP A 85 34.25 8.54 -21.78
C ASP A 85 32.72 8.28 -21.87
N VAL A 86 32.25 8.01 -23.09
CA VAL A 86 30.84 7.62 -23.33
C VAL A 86 30.81 6.23 -23.95
N ILE A 87 30.15 5.29 -23.28
CA ILE A 87 29.92 3.96 -23.86
C ILE A 87 28.67 4.03 -24.70
N LEU A 88 28.79 3.66 -25.97
CA LEU A 88 27.75 3.73 -27.00
C LEU A 88 27.15 2.35 -27.31
N GLY A 89 27.81 1.27 -26.95
CA GLY A 89 27.36 -0.09 -27.28
C GLY A 89 28.31 -1.18 -26.81
N VAL A 90 27.96 -2.43 -27.13
CA VAL A 90 28.71 -3.64 -26.80
C VAL A 90 28.77 -4.56 -28.00
N ASN A 91 29.88 -5.33 -28.13
CA ASN A 91 30.09 -6.34 -29.20
C ASN A 91 29.84 -5.78 -30.62
N GLY A 92 30.26 -4.54 -30.88
CA GLY A 92 30.09 -3.87 -32.15
C GLY A 92 28.67 -3.35 -32.44
N THR A 93 27.72 -3.52 -31.50
CA THR A 93 26.31 -3.07 -31.67
C THR A 93 26.00 -1.90 -30.75
N PRO A 94 25.56 -0.75 -31.27
CA PRO A 94 25.10 0.37 -30.47
C PRO A 94 23.90 0.01 -29.59
N PHE A 95 23.77 0.67 -28.44
CA PHE A 95 22.58 0.52 -27.57
C PHE A 95 21.33 1.05 -28.27
N SER A 96 20.25 0.27 -28.26
CA SER A 96 18.96 0.63 -28.82
C SER A 96 17.87 0.92 -27.76
N GLY A 97 18.17 0.72 -26.48
CA GLY A 97 17.24 0.87 -25.37
C GLY A 97 17.95 1.11 -24.06
N ASP A 98 17.54 0.40 -22.99
CA ASP A 98 18.20 0.46 -21.68
C ASP A 98 19.61 -0.14 -21.76
N PRO A 99 20.67 0.69 -21.71
CA PRO A 99 22.04 0.23 -21.89
C PRO A 99 22.50 -0.68 -20.73
N ARG A 100 21.87 -0.60 -19.55
CA ARG A 100 22.19 -1.43 -18.39
C ARG A 100 21.90 -2.90 -18.69
N LYS A 101 20.72 -3.20 -19.27
CA LYS A 101 20.32 -4.58 -19.60
C LYS A 101 21.28 -5.20 -20.61
N VAL A 102 21.62 -4.43 -21.63
CA VAL A 102 22.54 -4.89 -22.69
C VAL A 102 23.95 -5.07 -22.13
N LEU A 103 24.47 -4.10 -21.37
CA LEU A 103 25.79 -4.17 -20.75
C LEU A 103 25.87 -5.30 -19.71
N GLY A 104 24.88 -5.44 -18.83
CA GLY A 104 24.86 -6.49 -17.83
C GLY A 104 24.88 -7.90 -18.44
N ARG A 105 24.09 -8.13 -19.49
CA ARG A 105 24.13 -9.39 -20.24
C ARG A 105 25.46 -9.61 -20.98
N ALA A 106 26.05 -8.55 -21.52
CA ALA A 106 27.37 -8.63 -22.12
C ALA A 106 28.45 -9.01 -21.09
N ILE A 107 28.36 -8.50 -19.85
CA ILE A 107 29.24 -8.90 -18.73
C ILE A 107 29.06 -10.39 -18.43
N VAL A 108 27.78 -10.86 -18.28
CA VAL A 108 27.51 -12.29 -18.03
C VAL A 108 28.13 -13.19 -19.07
N ASN A 109 28.07 -12.80 -20.37
CA ASN A 109 28.64 -13.54 -21.49
C ASN A 109 30.15 -13.45 -21.53
N ALA A 110 30.73 -12.26 -21.30
CA ALA A 110 32.18 -12.06 -21.30
C ALA A 110 32.91 -12.94 -20.27
N GLU A 111 32.28 -13.22 -19.14
CA GLU A 111 32.83 -14.05 -18.05
C GLU A 111 32.82 -15.56 -18.34
N THR A 112 32.33 -15.99 -19.51
CA THR A 112 32.38 -17.41 -19.92
C THR A 112 33.76 -17.81 -20.37
N GLU A 113 34.06 -19.11 -20.33
CA GLU A 113 35.27 -19.70 -20.86
C GLU A 113 35.44 -19.40 -22.37
N LYS A 114 34.32 -19.42 -23.09
CA LYS A 114 34.30 -19.16 -24.55
C LYS A 114 34.76 -17.74 -24.90
N GLU A 115 34.26 -16.74 -24.16
CA GLU A 115 34.63 -15.34 -24.39
C GLU A 115 35.90 -14.93 -23.66
N GLY A 116 36.40 -15.78 -22.75
CA GLY A 116 37.69 -15.64 -22.07
C GLY A 116 37.84 -14.32 -21.32
N GLY A 117 36.77 -13.75 -20.79
CA GLY A 117 36.76 -12.50 -20.03
C GLY A 117 36.76 -11.22 -20.88
N GLN A 118 36.57 -11.31 -22.21
CA GLN A 118 36.66 -10.16 -23.10
C GLN A 118 35.32 -9.41 -23.19
N LEU A 119 35.17 -8.31 -22.47
CA LEU A 119 34.04 -7.38 -22.60
C LEU A 119 34.38 -6.33 -23.66
N LYS A 120 33.83 -6.47 -24.85
CA LYS A 120 34.04 -5.57 -26.00
C LYS A 120 33.06 -4.41 -25.94
N LEU A 121 33.53 -3.16 -25.85
CA LEU A 121 32.77 -1.94 -25.77
C LEU A 121 33.01 -1.04 -26.97
N ILE A 122 31.98 -0.30 -27.41
CA ILE A 122 32.10 0.86 -28.30
C ILE A 122 32.23 2.07 -27.38
N ARG A 123 33.44 2.66 -27.33
CA ARG A 123 33.79 3.82 -26.53
C ARG A 123 33.95 5.05 -27.38
N TRP A 124 33.34 6.17 -26.98
CA TRP A 124 33.68 7.48 -27.46
C TRP A 124 34.50 8.23 -26.40
N ARG A 125 35.66 8.78 -26.82
CA ARG A 125 36.57 9.57 -25.97
C ARG A 125 36.80 10.93 -26.56
N GLN A 126 36.75 11.97 -25.75
CA GLN A 126 37.04 13.35 -26.14
C GLN A 126 38.52 13.49 -26.46
N LEU A 127 38.84 14.22 -27.56
CA LEU A 127 40.21 14.60 -27.90
C LEU A 127 40.68 15.74 -27.01
N GLU A 128 41.90 15.65 -26.51
CA GLU A 128 42.53 16.68 -25.69
C GLU A 128 42.61 18.04 -26.42
N GLY A 129 42.53 19.13 -25.66
CA GLY A 129 42.72 20.51 -26.18
C GLY A 129 41.56 21.05 -27.01
N THR A 130 40.42 20.38 -27.13
CA THR A 130 39.25 20.88 -27.86
C THR A 130 38.28 21.58 -26.92
N LYS A 131 37.90 22.87 -27.23
CA LYS A 131 36.90 23.63 -26.49
C LYS A 131 35.47 23.08 -26.67
N LEU A 132 35.19 22.46 -27.82
CA LEU A 132 33.96 21.76 -28.11
C LEU A 132 34.22 20.27 -27.95
N ARG A 133 33.27 19.49 -27.39
CA ARG A 133 33.42 18.04 -27.29
C ARG A 133 33.55 17.38 -28.66
N LYS A 134 34.79 17.34 -29.19
CA LYS A 134 35.14 16.58 -30.37
C LYS A 134 35.84 15.30 -29.87
N GLY A 135 35.48 14.15 -30.38
CA GLY A 135 35.98 12.90 -29.90
C GLY A 135 36.08 11.83 -30.98
N LYS A 136 36.72 10.72 -30.65
CA LYS A 136 36.85 9.55 -31.48
C LYS A 136 36.10 8.37 -30.91
N GLU A 137 35.38 7.67 -31.77
CA GLU A 137 34.74 6.39 -31.46
C GLU A 137 35.73 5.26 -31.77
N GLU A 138 35.86 4.29 -30.86
CA GLU A 138 36.73 3.14 -31.01
C GLU A 138 36.19 1.92 -30.22
N ALA A 139 36.58 0.74 -30.72
CA ALA A 139 36.36 -0.52 -30.01
C ALA A 139 37.46 -0.72 -28.96
N VAL A 140 37.07 -0.99 -27.72
CA VAL A 140 37.96 -1.30 -26.60
C VAL A 140 37.52 -2.58 -25.90
N VAL A 141 38.47 -3.22 -25.21
CA VAL A 141 38.20 -4.45 -24.46
C VAL A 141 38.54 -4.26 -23.00
N VAL A 142 37.57 -4.47 -22.12
CA VAL A 142 37.79 -4.58 -20.69
C VAL A 142 37.94 -6.06 -20.34
N LYS A 143 39.08 -6.44 -19.71
CA LYS A 143 39.38 -7.83 -19.38
C LYS A 143 38.80 -8.17 -18.03
N LEU A 144 37.73 -9.00 -17.99
CA LEU A 144 37.06 -9.48 -16.78
C LEU A 144 37.64 -10.85 -16.34
N PRO A 145 37.50 -11.21 -15.05
CA PRO A 145 37.73 -12.59 -14.60
C PRO A 145 36.79 -13.58 -15.27
N VAL A 146 37.28 -14.77 -15.62
CA VAL A 146 36.46 -15.86 -16.14
C VAL A 146 35.80 -16.60 -14.95
N LEU A 147 34.47 -16.46 -14.80
CA LEU A 147 33.71 -17.12 -13.77
C LEU A 147 32.95 -18.35 -14.27
N GLY A 148 32.85 -18.53 -15.57
CA GLY A 148 32.15 -19.64 -16.19
C GLY A 148 30.79 -19.29 -16.75
N THR A 149 30.19 -20.29 -17.39
CA THR A 149 28.85 -20.18 -18.00
C THR A 149 27.76 -20.33 -16.93
N VAL A 150 26.73 -19.49 -17.02
CA VAL A 150 25.56 -19.62 -16.17
C VAL A 150 24.79 -20.88 -16.55
N ALA A 151 24.57 -21.79 -15.61
CA ALA A 151 23.80 -22.99 -15.87
C ALA A 151 22.34 -22.67 -16.20
N ALA A 152 21.72 -23.51 -17.04
CA ALA A 152 20.28 -23.40 -17.34
C ALA A 152 19.39 -23.50 -16.10
N THR A 153 19.90 -24.05 -15.02
CA THR A 153 19.22 -24.28 -13.73
C THR A 153 19.71 -23.34 -12.60
N THR A 154 20.35 -22.22 -12.92
CA THR A 154 20.90 -21.29 -11.92
C THR A 154 19.87 -20.91 -10.83
N PRO A 155 20.28 -20.84 -9.53
CA PRO A 155 21.59 -21.10 -8.95
C PRO A 155 21.88 -22.60 -8.70
N TYR A 156 20.94 -23.50 -9.02
CA TYR A 156 21.04 -24.95 -8.80
C TYR A 156 22.05 -25.58 -9.76
N LYS A 157 22.97 -26.37 -9.24
CA LYS A 157 24.01 -27.05 -10.04
C LYS A 157 24.74 -26.08 -10.98
N CYS A 158 25.04 -24.86 -10.54
CA CYS A 158 25.67 -23.80 -11.30
C CYS A 158 27.05 -23.47 -10.74
N ALA A 159 28.13 -23.86 -11.44
CA ALA A 159 29.51 -23.61 -11.01
C ALA A 159 29.82 -22.10 -10.88
N LYS A 160 29.28 -21.26 -11.79
CA LYS A 160 29.44 -19.80 -11.72
C LYS A 160 28.79 -19.25 -10.44
N SER A 161 27.57 -19.70 -10.09
CA SER A 161 26.89 -19.29 -8.85
C SER A 161 27.66 -19.71 -7.61
N ALA A 162 28.28 -20.89 -7.61
CA ALA A 162 29.14 -21.34 -6.51
C ALA A 162 30.38 -20.43 -6.33
N ARG A 163 31.08 -20.09 -7.42
CA ARG A 163 32.24 -19.16 -7.37
C ARG A 163 31.84 -17.77 -6.86
N ILE A 164 30.70 -17.25 -7.31
CA ILE A 164 30.17 -15.96 -6.84
C ILE A 164 29.82 -16.05 -5.34
N LEU A 165 29.22 -17.17 -4.90
CA LEU A 165 28.91 -17.42 -3.49
C LEU A 165 30.19 -17.40 -2.64
N ASP A 166 31.23 -18.10 -3.05
CA ASP A 166 32.52 -18.15 -2.32
C ASP A 166 33.12 -16.75 -2.17
N GLN A 167 33.13 -15.95 -3.25
CA GLN A 167 33.60 -14.56 -3.21
C GLN A 167 32.75 -13.69 -2.28
N ALA A 168 31.43 -13.78 -2.36
CA ALA A 168 30.53 -12.99 -1.55
C ALA A 168 30.65 -13.33 -0.05
N VAL A 169 30.77 -14.63 0.29
CA VAL A 169 31.00 -15.08 1.67
C VAL A 169 32.35 -14.57 2.20
N ALA A 170 33.41 -14.65 1.39
CA ALA A 170 34.72 -14.12 1.78
C ALA A 170 34.64 -12.62 2.13
N ARG A 171 33.89 -11.82 1.34
CA ARG A 171 33.70 -10.40 1.59
C ARG A 171 32.83 -10.13 2.83
N LEU A 172 31.78 -10.91 3.07
CA LEU A 172 30.99 -10.80 4.29
C LEU A 172 31.84 -11.07 5.54
N LEU A 173 32.74 -12.02 5.49
CA LEU A 173 33.64 -12.33 6.62
C LEU A 173 34.63 -11.19 6.94
N GLU A 174 35.05 -10.42 5.96
CA GLU A 174 35.88 -9.23 6.13
C GLU A 174 35.15 -8.03 6.69
N GLN A 175 33.81 -7.95 6.52
CA GLN A 175 33.00 -6.85 7.04
C GLN A 175 32.96 -6.91 8.58
N LYS A 176 33.23 -5.76 9.22
CA LYS A 176 33.07 -5.62 10.67
C LYS A 176 31.61 -5.45 11.08
N ASP A 177 30.82 -4.80 10.25
CA ASP A 177 29.40 -4.57 10.48
C ASP A 177 28.58 -5.83 10.19
N TRP A 178 27.58 -6.11 11.03
CA TRP A 178 26.65 -7.22 10.87
C TRP A 178 25.38 -6.84 10.10
N GLY A 179 25.27 -5.58 9.68
CA GLY A 179 24.08 -5.02 9.06
C GLY A 179 23.03 -4.56 10.08
N SER A 180 22.09 -3.73 9.60
CA SER A 180 21.07 -3.12 10.47
C SER A 180 20.15 -4.15 11.15
N PHE A 181 20.02 -5.32 10.54
CA PHE A 181 19.12 -6.40 10.99
C PHE A 181 19.86 -7.74 11.20
N GLY A 182 21.18 -7.72 11.19
CA GLY A 182 21.98 -8.94 11.29
C GLY A 182 22.01 -9.74 9.98
N ASP A 183 21.90 -9.10 8.84
CA ASP A 183 21.82 -9.71 7.50
C ASP A 183 23.01 -10.61 7.21
N LYS A 184 24.20 -10.22 7.67
CA LYS A 184 25.42 -11.03 7.58
C LYS A 184 25.26 -12.37 8.32
N ALA A 185 24.64 -12.36 9.50
CA ALA A 185 24.40 -13.58 10.26
C ALA A 185 23.44 -14.52 9.52
N LEU A 186 22.33 -14.00 9.01
CA LEU A 186 21.40 -14.78 8.18
C LEU A 186 22.09 -15.39 6.96
N ALA A 187 22.91 -14.62 6.26
CA ALA A 187 23.64 -15.08 5.08
C ALA A 187 24.63 -16.21 5.42
N LEU A 188 25.38 -16.08 6.53
CA LEU A 188 26.30 -17.12 6.97
C LEU A 188 25.58 -18.41 7.39
N LEU A 189 24.45 -18.30 8.10
CA LEU A 189 23.59 -19.46 8.44
C LEU A 189 23.03 -20.14 7.20
N ALA A 190 22.63 -19.37 6.18
CA ALA A 190 22.06 -19.87 4.94
C ALA A 190 23.05 -20.75 4.15
N THR A 191 24.37 -20.56 4.36
CA THR A 191 25.38 -21.47 3.77
C THR A 191 25.22 -22.90 4.24
N GLY A 192 24.59 -23.15 5.40
CA GLY A 192 24.48 -24.47 6.03
C GLY A 192 25.82 -25.00 6.57
N GLU A 193 26.90 -24.19 6.51
CA GLU A 193 28.23 -24.58 6.94
C GLU A 193 28.42 -24.36 8.44
N LYS A 194 28.48 -25.44 9.20
CA LYS A 194 28.62 -25.40 10.66
C LYS A 194 29.83 -24.62 11.17
N LYS A 195 30.89 -24.45 10.36
CA LYS A 195 32.06 -23.64 10.70
C LYS A 195 31.76 -22.17 11.01
N TYR A 196 30.63 -21.65 10.51
CA TYR A 196 30.20 -20.25 10.76
C TYR A 196 29.30 -20.11 12.01
N HIS A 197 28.77 -21.21 12.55
CA HIS A 197 27.90 -21.17 13.73
C HIS A 197 28.58 -20.50 14.95
N PRO A 198 29.87 -20.77 15.29
CA PRO A 198 30.54 -20.10 16.40
C PRO A 198 30.62 -18.58 16.21
N LEU A 199 30.93 -18.11 15.00
CA LEU A 199 31.01 -16.69 14.69
C LEU A 199 29.65 -15.97 14.86
N VAL A 200 28.56 -16.59 14.37
CA VAL A 200 27.20 -16.06 14.52
C VAL A 200 26.76 -16.12 15.98
N ARG A 201 27.07 -17.20 16.72
CA ARG A 201 26.80 -17.33 18.14
C ARG A 201 27.47 -16.19 18.93
N ASP A 202 28.75 -15.95 18.71
CA ASP A 202 29.51 -14.96 19.47
C ASP A 202 28.96 -13.54 19.21
N TYR A 203 28.52 -13.26 17.97
CA TYR A 203 27.80 -12.03 17.65
C TYR A 203 26.49 -11.90 18.42
N LEU A 204 25.64 -12.93 18.40
CA LEU A 204 24.31 -12.89 19.03
C LEU A 204 24.43 -12.88 20.56
N HIS A 205 25.38 -13.62 21.15
CA HIS A 205 25.58 -13.60 22.61
C HIS A 205 26.11 -12.25 23.12
N ALA A 206 26.79 -11.48 22.27
CA ALA A 206 27.25 -10.11 22.59
C ALA A 206 26.17 -9.06 22.32
N ALA A 207 25.16 -9.34 21.50
CA ALA A 207 24.15 -8.38 21.10
C ALA A 207 23.04 -8.21 22.13
N ASP A 208 22.78 -6.97 22.57
CA ASP A 208 21.76 -6.67 23.57
C ASP A 208 20.37 -7.18 23.19
N PHE A 209 20.02 -7.13 21.91
CA PHE A 209 18.72 -7.55 21.39
C PHE A 209 18.48 -9.08 21.44
N ALA A 210 19.52 -9.88 21.70
CA ALA A 210 19.44 -11.34 21.75
C ALA A 210 19.61 -11.91 23.17
N LYS A 211 19.87 -11.07 24.17
CA LYS A 211 20.07 -11.50 25.56
C LYS A 211 18.82 -12.15 26.14
N PRO A 212 18.97 -13.15 27.04
CA PRO A 212 17.83 -13.81 27.68
C PRO A 212 16.93 -12.90 28.50
N ASP A 213 17.46 -11.82 29.04
CA ASP A 213 16.76 -10.80 29.83
C ASP A 213 16.29 -9.60 29.00
N PHE A 214 16.46 -9.63 27.67
CA PHE A 214 15.97 -8.57 26.78
C PHE A 214 14.47 -8.35 26.95
N LYS A 215 14.07 -7.07 27.01
CA LYS A 215 12.65 -6.66 27.17
C LYS A 215 12.28 -5.62 26.14
N ILE A 216 11.03 -5.71 25.70
CA ILE A 216 10.40 -4.79 24.76
C ILE A 216 9.32 -4.00 25.49
N SER A 217 9.43 -2.67 25.41
CA SER A 217 8.33 -1.80 25.79
C SER A 217 7.34 -1.68 24.63
N LEU A 218 6.06 -1.88 24.93
CA LEU A 218 5.01 -1.65 23.94
C LEU A 218 4.80 -0.17 23.64
N ASP A 219 5.34 0.71 24.46
CA ASP A 219 5.35 2.17 24.24
C ASP A 219 6.55 2.64 23.40
N ASP A 220 7.43 1.72 22.97
CA ASP A 220 8.54 2.04 22.10
C ASP A 220 8.06 2.69 20.81
N GLY A 221 8.61 3.87 20.50
CA GLY A 221 8.28 4.63 19.33
C GLY A 221 9.20 4.36 18.14
N GLY A 222 8.94 5.06 17.05
CA GLY A 222 9.78 5.03 15.84
C GLY A 222 9.57 3.81 14.97
N LEU A 223 10.67 3.21 14.45
CA LEU A 223 10.66 2.12 13.48
C LEU A 223 10.76 0.73 14.13
N VAL A 224 10.09 0.53 15.26
CA VAL A 224 10.25 -0.70 16.09
C VAL A 224 9.81 -1.97 15.36
N CYS A 225 8.72 -1.93 14.57
CA CYS A 225 8.24 -3.10 13.85
C CYS A 225 9.24 -3.61 12.81
N TRP A 226 10.00 -2.69 12.18
CA TRP A 226 11.10 -3.07 11.31
C TRP A 226 12.17 -3.85 12.09
N ARG A 227 12.69 -3.26 13.17
CA ARG A 227 13.74 -3.90 13.98
C ARG A 227 13.29 -5.23 14.56
N TYR A 228 12.14 -5.24 15.21
CA TYR A 228 11.68 -6.41 15.96
C TYR A 228 11.27 -7.56 15.04
N GLY A 229 10.66 -7.27 13.89
CA GLY A 229 10.37 -8.27 12.88
C GLY A 229 11.65 -8.97 12.39
N TYR A 230 12.67 -8.21 11.99
CA TYR A 230 13.92 -8.78 11.49
C TYR A 230 14.81 -9.39 12.58
N HIS A 231 14.91 -8.79 13.77
CA HIS A 231 15.65 -9.41 14.86
C HIS A 231 15.06 -10.77 15.25
N ASN A 232 13.72 -10.83 15.39
CA ASN A 232 13.08 -12.11 15.70
C ASN A 232 13.23 -13.12 14.57
N LEU A 233 13.20 -12.69 13.31
CA LEU A 233 13.47 -13.53 12.15
C LEU A 233 14.89 -14.13 12.22
N LEU A 234 15.90 -13.33 12.52
CA LEU A 234 17.28 -13.81 12.69
C LEU A 234 17.38 -14.79 13.85
N LEU A 235 16.84 -14.45 15.02
CA LEU A 235 16.95 -15.29 16.21
C LEU A 235 16.25 -16.65 16.04
N THR A 236 15.07 -16.65 15.38
CA THR A 236 14.34 -17.88 15.10
C THR A 236 15.07 -18.78 14.11
N GLU A 237 15.60 -18.24 13.01
CA GLU A 237 16.38 -19.00 12.05
C GLU A 237 17.69 -19.53 12.67
N TYR A 238 18.37 -18.73 13.52
CA TYR A 238 19.54 -19.17 14.26
C TYR A 238 19.22 -20.34 15.21
N TYR A 239 18.16 -20.19 16.03
CA TYR A 239 17.74 -21.28 16.94
C TYR A 239 17.40 -22.55 16.17
N LEU A 240 16.63 -22.44 15.09
CA LEU A 240 16.22 -23.59 14.26
C LEU A 240 17.43 -24.23 13.54
N ALA A 241 18.48 -23.47 13.23
CA ALA A 241 19.69 -23.99 12.60
C ALA A 241 20.66 -24.64 13.60
N THR A 242 20.72 -24.14 14.85
CA THR A 242 21.78 -24.50 15.81
C THR A 242 21.26 -25.23 17.07
N GLY A 243 20.02 -25.03 17.45
CA GLY A 243 19.46 -25.51 18.73
C GLY A 243 19.92 -24.72 19.95
N ASP A 244 20.59 -23.56 19.78
CA ASP A 244 21.11 -22.75 20.87
C ASP A 244 20.01 -22.09 21.68
N LYS A 245 19.75 -22.60 22.88
CA LYS A 245 18.67 -22.17 23.78
C LYS A 245 18.92 -20.78 24.39
N TYR A 246 20.10 -20.21 24.26
CA TYR A 246 20.40 -18.89 24.81
C TYR A 246 19.45 -17.82 24.27
N VAL A 247 19.10 -17.86 22.98
CA VAL A 247 18.25 -16.87 22.33
C VAL A 247 16.74 -17.14 22.52
N LEU A 248 16.34 -18.28 23.06
CA LEU A 248 14.93 -18.67 23.14
C LEU A 248 14.07 -17.73 24.03
N PRO A 249 14.56 -17.22 25.17
CA PRO A 249 13.82 -16.22 25.95
C PRO A 249 13.58 -14.91 25.17
N ALA A 250 14.58 -14.45 24.41
CA ALA A 250 14.42 -13.26 23.55
C ALA A 250 13.41 -13.52 22.43
N ILE A 251 13.46 -14.67 21.76
CA ILE A 251 12.47 -15.08 20.74
C ILE A 251 11.05 -15.02 21.32
N ARG A 252 10.84 -15.53 22.53
CA ARG A 252 9.55 -15.47 23.22
C ARG A 252 9.12 -14.03 23.48
N GLU A 253 10.01 -13.19 23.98
CA GLU A 253 9.72 -11.77 24.24
C GLU A 253 9.31 -11.05 22.95
N TYR A 254 10.06 -11.21 21.85
CA TYR A 254 9.71 -10.66 20.56
C TYR A 254 8.35 -11.16 20.06
N ALA A 255 8.14 -12.47 20.07
CA ALA A 255 6.94 -13.05 19.52
C ALA A 255 5.69 -12.56 20.26
N VAL A 256 5.69 -12.57 21.58
CA VAL A 256 4.55 -12.10 22.39
C VAL A 256 4.32 -10.59 22.18
N LYS A 257 5.38 -9.76 22.23
CA LYS A 257 5.22 -8.31 22.12
C LYS A 257 4.85 -7.84 20.71
N VAL A 258 5.41 -8.48 19.68
CA VAL A 258 5.02 -8.23 18.28
C VAL A 258 3.56 -8.62 18.04
N SER A 259 3.11 -9.75 18.61
CA SER A 259 1.69 -10.16 18.52
C SER A 259 0.77 -9.15 19.18
N MET A 260 1.07 -8.73 20.41
CA MET A 260 0.29 -7.71 21.13
C MET A 260 0.29 -6.34 20.43
N GLY A 261 1.37 -6.02 19.70
CA GLY A 261 1.52 -4.77 18.95
C GLY A 261 0.88 -4.77 17.56
N GLN A 262 0.22 -5.84 17.14
CA GLN A 262 -0.51 -5.94 15.89
C GLN A 262 -1.77 -5.06 15.91
N SER A 263 -2.15 -4.48 14.78
CA SER A 263 -3.43 -3.78 14.66
C SER A 263 -4.62 -4.74 14.59
N SER A 264 -5.82 -4.24 14.84
CA SER A 264 -7.07 -4.99 14.66
C SER A 264 -7.23 -5.58 13.25
N ALA A 265 -6.70 -4.91 12.23
CA ALA A 265 -6.75 -5.38 10.84
C ALA A 265 -5.77 -6.52 10.52
N GLY A 266 -4.88 -6.92 11.41
CA GLY A 266 -3.97 -8.05 11.19
C GLY A 266 -2.61 -7.67 10.61
N THR A 267 -2.23 -6.39 10.56
CA THR A 267 -0.90 -5.95 10.13
C THR A 267 -0.29 -4.95 11.11
N TRP A 268 0.90 -4.45 10.81
CA TRP A 268 1.67 -3.53 11.63
C TRP A 268 1.99 -2.24 10.90
N GLY A 269 2.32 -1.19 11.65
CA GLY A 269 2.84 0.07 11.15
C GLY A 269 4.36 0.18 11.31
N HIS A 270 4.87 1.42 11.36
CA HIS A 270 6.24 1.67 11.82
C HIS A 270 6.41 1.27 13.28
N GLY A 271 5.43 1.61 14.12
CA GLY A 271 5.32 1.23 15.52
C GLY A 271 4.13 0.33 15.77
N PHE A 272 3.97 -0.06 17.03
CA PHE A 272 2.88 -0.92 17.49
C PHE A 272 1.53 -0.20 17.55
N ALA A 273 0.43 -0.95 17.39
CA ALA A 273 -0.91 -0.54 17.77
C ALA A 273 -1.07 -0.76 19.26
N TRP A 274 -0.87 0.30 20.07
CA TRP A 274 -0.78 0.15 21.51
C TRP A 274 -1.47 1.27 22.29
N LYS A 275 -1.62 1.05 23.59
CA LYS A 275 -2.29 1.82 24.66
C LYS A 275 -2.52 3.31 24.41
N VAL A 276 -1.50 4.04 23.97
CA VAL A 276 -1.59 5.49 23.73
C VAL A 276 -2.54 5.84 22.60
N THR A 277 -2.81 4.92 21.69
CA THR A 277 -3.71 5.11 20.55
C THR A 277 -5.09 4.49 20.75
N ASN A 278 -5.29 3.66 21.79
CA ASN A 278 -6.46 2.83 21.98
C ASN A 278 -6.97 2.78 23.43
N ASP A 279 -6.82 3.85 24.19
CA ASP A 279 -7.35 3.96 25.54
C ASP A 279 -6.92 2.81 26.47
N GLY A 280 -5.74 2.25 26.24
CA GLY A 280 -5.15 1.18 27.03
C GLY A 280 -5.29 -0.22 26.45
N GLU A 281 -6.05 -0.40 25.37
CA GLU A 281 -6.31 -1.70 24.76
C GLU A 281 -5.22 -2.08 23.73
N ILE A 282 -4.96 -3.40 23.59
CA ILE A 282 -4.14 -3.96 22.51
C ILE A 282 -4.94 -4.10 21.20
N HIS A 283 -4.27 -4.30 20.08
CA HIS A 283 -4.87 -4.54 18.77
C HIS A 283 -5.79 -3.41 18.27
N GLY A 284 -5.46 -2.18 18.58
CA GLY A 284 -6.26 -1.07 18.09
C GLY A 284 -5.67 -0.41 16.84
N ARG A 285 -5.81 0.91 16.80
CA ARG A 285 -5.39 1.73 15.67
C ARG A 285 -3.87 1.93 15.64
N LEU A 286 -3.33 1.93 14.44
CA LEU A 286 -1.95 2.29 14.19
C LEU A 286 -1.77 3.82 14.16
N ARG A 287 -0.62 4.29 14.63
CA ARG A 287 -0.23 5.70 14.54
C ARG A 287 0.26 6.08 13.14
N GLY A 288 0.28 7.37 12.87
CA GLY A 288 0.90 7.95 11.69
C GLY A 288 0.22 7.53 10.40
N TYR A 289 0.96 6.95 9.50
CA TYR A 289 0.47 6.43 8.23
C TYR A 289 -0.53 5.28 8.35
N GLY A 290 -0.64 4.68 9.54
CA GLY A 290 -1.34 3.44 9.71
C GLY A 290 -0.46 2.24 9.35
N ALA A 291 -1.00 1.30 8.59
CA ALA A 291 -0.28 0.09 8.19
C ALA A 291 0.91 0.38 7.27
N LEU A 292 1.97 -0.39 7.48
CA LEU A 292 3.15 -0.44 6.62
C LEU A 292 3.53 -1.89 6.36
N ASN A 293 3.07 -2.45 5.25
CA ASN A 293 3.18 -3.87 4.98
C ASN A 293 4.63 -4.36 4.79
N GLN A 294 5.56 -3.48 4.45
CA GLN A 294 6.99 -3.82 4.43
C GLN A 294 7.56 -4.11 5.83
N ALA A 295 7.02 -3.48 6.88
CA ALA A 295 7.37 -3.80 8.27
C ALA A 295 6.51 -4.94 8.83
N GLY A 296 5.25 -5.02 8.41
CA GLY A 296 4.29 -6.02 8.87
C GLY A 296 4.63 -7.44 8.41
N LEU A 297 5.12 -7.61 7.19
CA LEU A 297 5.45 -8.94 6.65
C LEU A 297 6.63 -9.62 7.38
N PRO A 298 7.75 -8.94 7.73
CA PRO A 298 8.76 -9.52 8.60
C PRO A 298 8.23 -9.88 9.99
N CYS A 299 7.35 -9.06 10.57
CA CYS A 299 6.68 -9.39 11.81
C CYS A 299 5.86 -10.70 11.67
N PHE A 300 5.02 -10.79 10.66
CA PHE A 300 4.22 -11.98 10.37
C PHE A 300 5.07 -13.23 10.20
N LEU A 301 6.09 -13.20 9.34
CA LEU A 301 6.98 -14.35 9.12
C LEU A 301 7.71 -14.74 10.40
N SER A 302 8.18 -13.76 11.19
CA SER A 302 8.89 -14.02 12.45
C SER A 302 8.03 -14.72 13.51
N LEU A 303 6.71 -14.41 13.56
CA LEU A 303 5.77 -15.10 14.45
C LEU A 303 5.57 -16.55 14.04
N ILE A 304 5.46 -16.81 12.74
CA ILE A 304 5.35 -18.18 12.20
C ILE A 304 6.58 -19.00 12.59
N LEU A 305 7.78 -18.43 12.46
CA LEU A 305 9.03 -19.11 12.81
C LEU A 305 9.19 -19.26 14.33
N ALA A 306 8.69 -18.32 15.15
CA ALA A 306 8.68 -18.46 16.60
C ALA A 306 7.82 -19.68 17.04
N LYS A 307 6.69 -19.95 16.37
CA LYS A 307 5.92 -21.19 16.57
C LYS A 307 6.75 -22.44 16.22
N LYS A 308 7.54 -22.38 15.14
CA LYS A 308 8.47 -23.47 14.77
C LYS A 308 9.56 -23.70 15.82
N CYS A 309 9.95 -22.63 16.58
CA CYS A 309 10.86 -22.74 17.73
C CYS A 309 10.22 -23.30 18.99
N GLY A 310 8.91 -23.64 18.97
CA GLY A 310 8.17 -24.15 20.11
C GLY A 310 7.69 -23.05 21.09
N VAL A 311 7.61 -21.82 20.66
CA VAL A 311 7.03 -20.73 21.46
C VAL A 311 5.51 -20.80 21.40
N GLU A 312 4.88 -21.09 22.55
CA GLU A 312 3.43 -21.18 22.69
C GLU A 312 2.89 -19.97 23.46
N HIS A 313 1.92 -19.28 22.88
CA HIS A 313 1.15 -18.20 23.50
C HIS A 313 -0.10 -17.90 22.65
N PRO A 314 -1.31 -17.75 23.23
CA PRO A 314 -2.55 -17.52 22.48
C PRO A 314 -2.47 -16.32 21.52
N GLU A 315 -1.90 -15.23 21.97
CA GLU A 315 -1.74 -14.01 21.16
C GLU A 315 -0.94 -14.22 19.87
N ILE A 316 -0.01 -15.19 19.85
CA ILE A 316 0.80 -15.50 18.65
C ILE A 316 -0.09 -16.20 17.61
N ASP A 317 -0.91 -17.14 18.04
CA ASP A 317 -1.81 -17.87 17.15
C ASP A 317 -2.86 -16.93 16.54
N ASP A 318 -3.46 -16.08 17.38
CA ASP A 318 -4.44 -15.08 16.95
C ASP A 318 -3.81 -14.04 16.01
N ALA A 319 -2.59 -13.58 16.28
CA ALA A 319 -1.89 -12.64 15.42
C ALA A 319 -1.52 -13.24 14.06
N ILE A 320 -1.11 -14.53 14.03
CA ILE A 320 -0.86 -15.25 12.78
C ILE A 320 -2.16 -15.43 11.99
N ALA A 321 -3.27 -15.75 12.65
CA ALA A 321 -4.57 -15.91 12.00
C ALA A 321 -5.04 -14.59 11.37
N ARG A 322 -5.02 -13.48 12.13
CA ARG A 322 -5.39 -12.13 11.61
C ARG A 322 -4.47 -11.68 10.48
N ALA A 323 -3.15 -11.91 10.58
CA ALA A 323 -2.22 -11.54 9.51
C ALA A 323 -2.43 -12.40 8.25
N SER A 324 -2.73 -13.68 8.42
CA SER A 324 -3.09 -14.55 7.29
C SER A 324 -4.32 -14.02 6.56
N GLU A 325 -5.40 -13.72 7.29
CA GLU A 325 -6.62 -13.14 6.72
C GLU A 325 -6.32 -11.82 5.97
N PHE A 326 -5.56 -10.93 6.61
CA PHE A 326 -5.19 -9.64 6.00
C PHE A 326 -4.43 -9.80 4.68
N PHE A 327 -3.40 -10.65 4.64
CA PHE A 327 -2.58 -10.79 3.44
C PHE A 327 -3.24 -11.70 2.38
N GLU A 328 -4.09 -12.65 2.78
CA GLU A 328 -4.87 -13.46 1.82
C GLU A 328 -5.88 -12.63 1.02
N CYS A 329 -6.34 -11.48 1.53
CA CYS A 329 -7.21 -10.56 0.78
C CYS A 329 -6.59 -10.03 -0.52
N PHE A 330 -5.29 -10.15 -0.70
CA PHE A 330 -4.61 -9.76 -1.95
C PHE A 330 -4.58 -10.89 -3.00
N VAL A 331 -4.83 -12.13 -2.59
CA VAL A 331 -4.80 -13.31 -3.49
C VAL A 331 -5.87 -13.17 -4.57
N GLY A 332 -5.47 -13.23 -5.83
CA GLY A 332 -6.35 -13.05 -6.98
C GLY A 332 -6.72 -11.60 -7.31
N HIS A 333 -6.44 -10.64 -6.40
CA HIS A 333 -6.88 -9.25 -6.51
C HIS A 333 -5.77 -8.27 -6.90
N GLY A 334 -4.51 -8.61 -6.72
CA GLY A 334 -3.39 -7.76 -7.09
C GLY A 334 -2.21 -7.83 -6.13
N SER A 335 -1.26 -6.91 -6.29
CA SER A 335 -0.07 -6.83 -5.46
C SER A 335 -0.37 -6.23 -4.09
N ILE A 336 0.37 -6.69 -3.07
CA ILE A 336 0.28 -6.14 -1.71
C ILE A 336 0.64 -4.65 -1.73
N GLY A 337 -0.29 -3.82 -1.29
CA GLY A 337 -0.13 -2.38 -1.19
C GLY A 337 0.89 -1.96 -0.12
N TYR A 338 1.23 -0.65 -0.10
CA TYR A 338 2.14 -0.08 0.89
C TYR A 338 1.59 -0.22 2.33
N GLY A 339 0.30 0.02 2.51
CA GLY A 339 -0.40 -0.06 3.79
C GLY A 339 -1.82 -0.55 3.60
N PHE A 340 -2.80 0.09 4.27
CA PHE A 340 -4.23 -0.15 4.06
C PHE A 340 -4.72 0.34 2.70
N HIS A 341 -4.04 -0.06 1.65
CA HIS A 341 -4.43 0.25 0.29
C HIS A 341 -5.16 -0.95 -0.30
N ARG A 342 -6.06 -0.68 -1.25
CA ARG A 342 -6.61 -1.73 -2.11
C ARG A 342 -5.47 -2.52 -2.76
N PRO A 343 -5.71 -3.76 -3.19
CA PRO A 343 -4.74 -4.48 -4.00
C PRO A 343 -4.27 -3.62 -5.18
N SER A 344 -2.97 -3.52 -5.37
CA SER A 344 -2.43 -2.69 -6.43
C SER A 344 -2.51 -3.41 -7.76
N LEU A 345 -3.17 -2.78 -8.74
CA LEU A 345 -3.32 -3.27 -10.11
C LEU A 345 -2.35 -2.58 -11.07
N GLU A 346 -1.80 -1.44 -10.68
CA GLU A 346 -0.87 -0.66 -11.50
C GLU A 346 0.52 -0.64 -10.89
N ILE A 347 1.52 -0.82 -11.74
CA ILE A 347 2.90 -0.52 -11.44
C ILE A 347 3.19 0.83 -12.09
N HIS A 348 3.17 1.88 -11.26
CA HIS A 348 3.56 3.19 -11.74
C HIS A 348 5.08 3.28 -11.82
N ALA A 349 5.56 3.67 -12.98
CA ALA A 349 6.96 4.03 -13.19
C ALA A 349 7.38 5.29 -12.39
N ASN A 350 6.42 6.04 -11.87
CA ASN A 350 6.66 7.22 -11.03
C ASN A 350 6.74 6.79 -9.57
N GLY A 351 7.92 6.91 -8.99
CA GLY A 351 8.25 6.44 -7.65
C GLY A 351 7.35 6.89 -6.48
N SER A 352 6.44 7.84 -6.67
CA SER A 352 5.49 8.27 -5.64
C SER A 352 4.32 7.29 -5.43
N ASN A 353 3.94 6.50 -6.45
CA ASN A 353 2.84 5.55 -6.38
C ASN A 353 3.27 4.11 -6.71
N GLY A 354 4.54 3.87 -6.97
CA GLY A 354 5.12 2.53 -7.19
C GLY A 354 5.20 1.71 -5.90
N MET A 355 4.10 1.67 -5.16
CA MET A 355 4.01 1.00 -3.86
C MET A 355 3.65 -0.48 -3.99
N SER A 356 3.43 -0.94 -5.20
CA SER A 356 3.07 -2.31 -5.54
C SER A 356 4.31 -3.14 -5.87
N GLY A 357 4.31 -4.39 -5.53
CA GLY A 357 5.46 -5.27 -5.69
C GLY A 357 6.52 -5.01 -4.60
N ASN A 358 7.67 -4.58 -5.00
CA ASN A 358 8.75 -4.14 -4.11
C ASN A 358 9.02 -5.10 -2.95
N GLY A 359 9.21 -6.40 -3.25
CA GLY A 359 9.55 -7.44 -2.28
C GLY A 359 8.42 -7.92 -1.39
N LYS A 360 7.30 -7.19 -1.27
CA LYS A 360 6.19 -7.56 -0.40
C LYS A 360 5.52 -8.87 -0.79
N ASN A 361 5.32 -9.09 -2.09
CA ASN A 361 4.78 -10.36 -2.57
C ASN A 361 5.77 -11.51 -2.32
N GLY A 362 7.07 -11.25 -2.45
CA GLY A 362 8.14 -12.24 -2.20
C GLY A 362 8.13 -12.74 -0.75
N ILE A 363 8.14 -11.83 0.23
CA ILE A 363 8.10 -12.24 1.65
C ILE A 363 6.77 -12.87 2.02
N ALA A 364 5.64 -12.44 1.43
CA ALA A 364 4.35 -13.09 1.63
C ALA A 364 4.37 -14.55 1.12
N ALA A 365 4.96 -14.79 -0.07
CA ALA A 365 5.14 -16.15 -0.58
C ALA A 365 5.93 -17.04 0.41
N VAL A 366 7.01 -16.50 1.01
CA VAL A 366 7.79 -17.22 2.04
C VAL A 366 6.93 -17.52 3.27
N ALA A 367 6.19 -16.53 3.79
CA ALA A 367 5.35 -16.70 4.98
C ALA A 367 4.26 -17.76 4.75
N PHE A 368 3.53 -17.67 3.65
CA PHE A 368 2.46 -18.63 3.33
C PHE A 368 3.00 -20.02 2.99
N ARG A 369 4.21 -20.10 2.43
CA ARG A 369 4.89 -21.40 2.23
C ARG A 369 5.18 -22.08 3.55
N VAL A 370 5.72 -21.36 4.54
CA VAL A 370 5.99 -21.92 5.88
C VAL A 370 4.70 -22.34 6.59
N LEU A 371 3.59 -21.63 6.38
CA LEU A 371 2.26 -21.97 6.85
C LEU A 371 1.59 -23.12 6.07
N LYS A 372 2.19 -23.58 4.97
CA LYS A 372 1.62 -24.61 4.07
C LYS A 372 0.27 -24.19 3.44
N LYS A 373 0.11 -22.91 3.15
CA LYS A 373 -1.05 -22.35 2.44
C LYS A 373 -0.74 -22.27 0.94
N ASP A 374 -0.95 -23.38 0.23
CA ASP A 374 -0.48 -23.55 -1.16
C ASP A 374 -1.10 -22.55 -2.14
N SER A 375 -2.39 -22.20 -2.01
CA SER A 375 -3.05 -21.22 -2.90
C SER A 375 -2.41 -19.83 -2.81
N ALA A 376 -2.19 -19.33 -1.59
CA ALA A 376 -1.54 -18.03 -1.38
C ALA A 376 -0.06 -18.08 -1.82
N THR A 377 0.65 -19.18 -1.52
CA THR A 377 2.03 -19.38 -1.97
C THR A 377 2.12 -19.37 -3.49
N HIS A 378 1.25 -20.10 -4.17
CA HIS A 378 1.18 -20.14 -5.63
C HIS A 378 0.94 -18.75 -6.21
N PHE A 379 -0.07 -18.02 -5.71
CA PHE A 379 -0.38 -16.69 -6.20
C PHE A 379 0.79 -15.71 -6.01
N PHE A 380 1.34 -15.60 -4.80
CA PHE A 380 2.37 -14.62 -4.49
C PHE A 380 3.72 -14.94 -5.15
N SER A 381 4.12 -16.21 -5.24
CA SER A 381 5.35 -16.59 -5.96
C SER A 381 5.23 -16.32 -7.47
N ARG A 382 4.06 -16.62 -8.06
CA ARG A 382 3.75 -16.32 -9.46
C ARG A 382 3.76 -14.82 -9.72
N LEU A 383 3.09 -14.05 -8.86
CA LEU A 383 3.03 -12.59 -8.98
C LEU A 383 4.42 -11.96 -8.87
N THR A 384 5.23 -12.41 -7.90
CA THR A 384 6.62 -11.97 -7.74
C THR A 384 7.41 -12.21 -9.02
N ALA A 385 7.38 -13.42 -9.57
CA ALA A 385 8.13 -13.76 -10.78
C ALA A 385 7.67 -12.95 -12.02
N SER A 386 6.39 -12.58 -12.10
CA SER A 386 5.87 -11.72 -13.18
C SER A 386 6.28 -10.26 -13.06
N LEU A 387 6.88 -9.85 -11.94
CA LEU A 387 7.29 -8.47 -11.64
C LEU A 387 8.80 -8.22 -11.77
N ALA A 388 9.56 -9.17 -12.31
CA ALA A 388 11.02 -9.08 -12.49
C ALA A 388 11.47 -7.73 -13.12
N ASN A 389 10.74 -7.26 -14.12
CA ASN A 389 11.06 -6.01 -14.82
C ASN A 389 10.69 -4.73 -14.06
N THR A 390 10.12 -4.84 -12.88
CA THR A 390 9.67 -3.71 -12.05
C THR A 390 10.25 -3.73 -10.64
N MET A 391 11.19 -4.65 -10.37
CA MET A 391 11.84 -4.80 -9.06
C MET A 391 12.54 -3.53 -8.55
N GLU A 392 12.95 -2.64 -9.45
CA GLU A 392 13.62 -1.39 -9.11
C GLU A 392 12.64 -0.30 -8.62
N TYR A 393 11.32 -0.50 -8.84
CA TYR A 393 10.30 0.47 -8.44
C TYR A 393 9.79 0.16 -7.03
N GLY A 394 9.49 1.20 -6.28
CA GLY A 394 8.87 1.09 -4.98
C GLY A 394 9.44 2.03 -3.94
N HIS A 395 8.74 2.14 -2.83
CA HIS A 395 9.02 3.15 -1.81
C HIS A 395 10.39 2.98 -1.13
N SER A 396 10.83 1.76 -0.90
CA SER A 396 12.14 1.47 -0.28
C SER A 396 13.27 1.31 -1.32
N GLY A 397 13.08 1.85 -2.53
CA GLY A 397 13.95 1.54 -3.63
C GLY A 397 13.94 0.04 -3.92
N ASN A 398 15.02 -0.45 -4.52
CA ASN A 398 15.12 -1.86 -4.89
C ASN A 398 15.66 -2.78 -3.79
N SER A 399 16.07 -2.25 -2.63
CA SER A 399 16.70 -3.05 -1.58
C SER A 399 15.79 -4.15 -1.03
N TYR A 400 14.49 -3.86 -0.92
CA TYR A 400 13.53 -4.84 -0.42
C TYR A 400 13.22 -5.92 -1.46
N SER A 401 13.02 -5.54 -2.72
CA SER A 401 12.84 -6.47 -3.85
C SER A 401 14.05 -7.36 -4.05
N TYR A 402 15.24 -6.76 -4.02
CA TYR A 402 16.50 -7.46 -4.20
C TYR A 402 16.70 -8.58 -3.19
N PHE A 403 16.27 -8.35 -1.95
CA PHE A 403 16.35 -9.35 -0.88
C PHE A 403 15.25 -10.42 -0.99
N TRP A 404 13.99 -10.02 -1.24
CA TRP A 404 12.83 -10.89 -1.05
C TRP A 404 12.27 -11.53 -2.33
N ASP A 405 12.42 -10.90 -3.51
CA ASP A 405 11.71 -11.38 -4.69
C ASP A 405 12.22 -12.73 -5.18
N VAL A 406 13.54 -12.95 -5.18
CA VAL A 406 14.09 -14.25 -5.60
C VAL A 406 13.68 -15.37 -4.62
N LEU A 407 13.70 -15.08 -3.31
CA LEU A 407 13.27 -16.03 -2.28
C LEU A 407 11.77 -16.34 -2.42
N GLY A 408 10.96 -15.33 -2.74
CA GLY A 408 9.54 -15.50 -3.03
C GLY A 408 9.25 -16.34 -4.27
N ALA A 409 9.98 -16.10 -5.36
CA ALA A 409 9.88 -16.92 -6.56
C ALA A 409 10.31 -18.38 -6.27
N HIS A 410 11.34 -18.57 -5.44
CA HIS A 410 11.78 -19.90 -5.01
C HIS A 410 10.70 -20.70 -4.29
N CYS A 411 9.79 -20.05 -3.57
CA CYS A 411 8.66 -20.71 -2.93
C CYS A 411 7.74 -21.45 -3.91
N GLY A 412 7.72 -21.05 -5.18
CA GLY A 412 7.01 -21.72 -6.27
C GLY A 412 7.76 -22.93 -6.84
N GLY A 413 9.04 -23.06 -6.53
CA GLY A 413 9.90 -24.14 -7.00
C GLY A 413 11.17 -23.66 -7.69
N PRO A 414 12.15 -24.59 -7.89
CA PRO A 414 13.43 -24.26 -8.51
C PRO A 414 13.31 -23.69 -9.93
N GLU A 415 12.37 -24.17 -10.72
CA GLU A 415 12.16 -23.78 -12.10
C GLU A 415 11.67 -22.33 -12.20
N LEU A 416 10.72 -21.92 -11.33
CA LEU A 416 10.23 -20.54 -11.27
C LEU A 416 11.32 -19.59 -10.80
N ALA A 417 12.11 -19.96 -9.79
CA ALA A 417 13.25 -19.16 -9.32
C ALA A 417 14.31 -18.98 -10.41
N THR A 418 14.61 -20.05 -11.15
CA THR A 418 15.54 -20.00 -12.29
C THR A 418 15.03 -19.08 -13.40
N ALA A 419 13.76 -19.17 -13.75
CA ALA A 419 13.16 -18.31 -14.77
C ALA A 419 13.23 -16.83 -14.34
N PHE A 420 12.89 -16.53 -13.09
CA PHE A 420 13.01 -15.20 -12.53
C PHE A 420 14.44 -14.66 -12.53
N LEU A 421 15.41 -15.48 -12.11
CA LEU A 421 16.84 -15.09 -12.11
C LEU A 421 17.37 -14.78 -13.50
N LYS A 422 16.92 -15.48 -14.55
CA LYS A 422 17.27 -15.17 -15.94
C LYS A 422 16.76 -13.80 -16.40
N GLU A 423 15.64 -13.33 -15.87
CA GLU A 423 15.12 -12.01 -16.20
C GLU A 423 15.96 -10.88 -15.58
N ILE A 424 16.58 -11.13 -14.42
CA ILE A 424 17.30 -10.13 -13.63
C ILE A 424 18.83 -10.36 -13.57
N ASP A 425 19.37 -11.29 -14.37
CA ASP A 425 20.81 -11.63 -14.41
C ASP A 425 21.69 -10.41 -14.72
N TRP A 426 21.22 -9.57 -15.63
CA TRP A 426 21.86 -8.31 -16.00
C TRP A 426 22.01 -7.37 -14.80
N TYR A 427 21.01 -7.32 -13.91
CA TYR A 427 21.02 -6.47 -12.73
C TYR A 427 22.04 -6.99 -11.70
N HIS A 428 22.03 -8.29 -11.43
CA HIS A 428 23.00 -8.92 -10.53
C HIS A 428 24.44 -8.79 -11.04
N ALA A 429 24.65 -8.87 -12.36
CA ALA A 429 25.96 -8.63 -12.96
C ALA A 429 26.45 -7.19 -12.73
N LEU A 430 25.56 -6.19 -12.87
CA LEU A 430 25.92 -4.77 -12.68
C LEU A 430 26.10 -4.39 -11.20
N THR A 431 25.43 -5.06 -10.29
CA THR A 431 25.55 -4.77 -8.85
C THR A 431 26.77 -5.43 -8.20
N ARG A 432 27.41 -6.41 -8.86
CA ARG A 432 28.61 -7.11 -8.35
C ARG A 432 29.87 -6.30 -8.63
N LYS A 433 30.62 -5.98 -7.59
CA LYS A 433 31.90 -5.29 -7.68
C LYS A 433 33.06 -6.23 -8.05
N PRO A 434 34.24 -5.70 -8.53
CA PRO A 434 35.41 -6.51 -8.82
C PRO A 434 35.89 -7.36 -7.64
N ASP A 435 35.71 -6.89 -6.42
CA ASP A 435 36.14 -7.56 -5.20
C ASP A 435 35.13 -8.62 -4.71
N GLY A 436 34.02 -8.83 -5.39
CA GLY A 436 32.96 -9.80 -5.04
C GLY A 436 31.87 -9.30 -4.13
N ARG A 437 31.93 -8.05 -3.64
CA ARG A 437 30.80 -7.40 -2.94
C ARG A 437 29.69 -7.04 -3.92
N PHE A 438 28.49 -6.85 -3.39
CA PHE A 438 27.35 -6.35 -4.13
C PHE A 438 26.88 -4.99 -3.59
N VAL A 439 26.25 -4.21 -4.43
CA VAL A 439 25.74 -2.86 -4.11
C VAL A 439 24.37 -2.64 -4.69
N TYR A 440 23.59 -1.77 -4.09
CA TYR A 440 22.31 -1.32 -4.67
C TYR A 440 22.52 -0.25 -5.73
N GLN A 441 21.55 -0.10 -6.62
CA GLN A 441 21.54 0.89 -7.70
C GLN A 441 20.19 1.63 -7.77
N PRO A 442 20.19 2.92 -8.16
CA PRO A 442 21.37 3.78 -8.34
C PRO A 442 22.01 4.17 -7.00
N LEU A 443 23.26 4.58 -7.04
CA LEU A 443 23.97 5.13 -5.87
C LEU A 443 23.45 6.53 -5.53
N GLY A 444 23.47 6.87 -4.24
CA GLY A 444 23.19 8.24 -3.77
C GLY A 444 21.73 8.53 -3.44
N GLY A 445 20.80 7.57 -3.61
CA GLY A 445 19.45 7.72 -3.08
C GLY A 445 19.41 7.58 -1.55
N ILE A 446 18.33 8.03 -0.89
CA ILE A 446 18.11 7.85 0.57
C ILE A 446 18.23 6.37 0.96
N TYR A 447 17.90 5.48 0.05
CA TYR A 447 18.01 4.04 0.18
C TYR A 447 19.29 3.45 -0.45
N GLY A 448 20.22 4.29 -0.89
CA GLY A 448 21.48 3.86 -1.49
C GLY A 448 22.41 3.13 -0.51
N LYS A 449 22.14 3.22 0.80
CA LYS A 449 22.77 2.38 1.83
C LYS A 449 22.00 1.10 2.11
N GLY A 450 20.80 0.93 1.54
CA GLY A 450 19.92 -0.21 1.74
C GLY A 450 19.51 -0.42 3.21
N LEU A 451 18.30 -0.97 3.42
CA LEU A 451 17.90 -1.49 4.73
C LEU A 451 18.55 -2.85 5.01
N LEU A 452 18.89 -3.59 3.96
CA LEU A 452 19.41 -4.94 3.96
C LEU A 452 20.70 -4.98 3.12
N ASP A 453 21.71 -5.72 3.56
CA ASP A 453 23.00 -5.82 2.84
C ASP A 453 22.82 -6.59 1.51
N PRO A 454 23.18 -6.01 0.34
CA PRO A 454 23.01 -6.69 -0.93
C PRO A 454 23.96 -7.88 -1.13
N THR A 455 25.11 -7.89 -0.46
CA THR A 455 26.02 -9.05 -0.49
C THR A 455 25.42 -10.22 0.28
N ALA A 456 24.79 -9.93 1.45
CA ALA A 456 24.05 -10.91 2.22
C ALA A 456 22.85 -11.46 1.42
N ALA A 457 22.11 -10.60 0.72
CA ALA A 457 21.01 -11.02 -0.16
C ALA A 457 21.49 -12.00 -1.25
N GLN A 458 22.64 -11.72 -1.89
CA GLN A 458 23.21 -12.64 -2.91
C GLN A 458 23.64 -13.98 -2.33
N VAL A 459 24.15 -14.00 -1.12
CA VAL A 459 24.46 -15.26 -0.43
C VAL A 459 23.19 -16.07 -0.17
N LEU A 460 22.12 -15.44 0.30
CA LEU A 460 20.82 -16.11 0.48
C LEU A 460 20.30 -16.69 -0.84
N ILE A 461 20.35 -15.92 -1.93
CA ILE A 461 19.94 -16.37 -3.26
C ILE A 461 20.77 -17.57 -3.72
N ALA A 462 22.11 -17.48 -3.64
CA ALA A 462 23.01 -18.54 -4.10
C ALA A 462 22.92 -19.81 -3.24
N THR A 463 22.45 -19.69 -1.98
CA THR A 463 22.31 -20.82 -1.03
C THR A 463 20.92 -21.47 -1.04
N MET A 464 19.94 -20.98 -1.84
CA MET A 464 18.63 -21.64 -1.99
C MET A 464 18.73 -23.13 -2.28
N PRO A 465 19.68 -23.64 -3.09
CA PRO A 465 19.83 -25.08 -3.29
C PRO A 465 20.18 -25.87 -2.03
N ARG A 466 20.74 -25.21 -1.01
CA ARG A 466 21.16 -25.84 0.26
C ARG A 466 20.00 -26.00 1.25
N ARG A 467 18.95 -25.18 1.12
CA ARG A 467 17.74 -25.20 1.97
C ARG A 467 18.03 -25.21 3.47
N ALA A 468 19.07 -24.48 3.89
CA ALA A 468 19.51 -24.49 5.29
C ALA A 468 18.55 -23.72 6.22
N LEU A 469 17.88 -22.70 5.72
CA LEU A 469 16.93 -21.85 6.45
C LEU A 469 15.51 -21.98 5.87
N PHE A 470 14.49 -21.60 6.64
CA PHE A 470 13.13 -21.49 6.12
C PHE A 470 13.05 -20.42 5.02
N LEU A 471 13.81 -19.33 5.17
CA LEU A 471 13.97 -18.31 4.11
C LEU A 471 14.49 -18.89 2.79
N THR A 472 15.38 -19.87 2.85
CA THR A 472 15.99 -20.51 1.68
C THR A 472 15.36 -21.86 1.33
N GLY A 473 14.17 -22.17 1.87
CA GLY A 473 13.37 -23.32 1.47
C GLY A 473 13.52 -24.55 2.34
N ARG A 474 13.90 -24.44 3.62
CA ARG A 474 13.84 -25.57 4.57
C ARG A 474 12.41 -26.13 4.63
N GLU A 475 12.28 -27.45 4.69
CA GLU A 475 11.00 -28.18 4.62
C GLU A 475 10.22 -28.04 3.29
N MET A 476 10.76 -27.36 2.28
CA MET A 476 10.15 -27.37 0.95
C MET A 476 10.35 -28.73 0.27
N GLY A 477 9.28 -29.23 -0.34
CA GLY A 477 9.37 -30.39 -1.24
C GLY A 477 10.21 -30.05 -2.49
N GLU A 478 10.66 -31.09 -3.19
CA GLU A 478 11.40 -30.91 -4.45
C GLU A 478 10.49 -30.54 -5.63
N LYS A 479 9.20 -30.84 -5.51
CA LYS A 479 8.23 -30.66 -6.60
C LYS A 479 7.86 -29.19 -6.75
N SER A 480 7.97 -28.68 -7.98
CA SER A 480 7.45 -27.37 -8.37
C SER A 480 5.94 -27.26 -8.17
N LEU A 481 5.48 -26.09 -7.73
CA LEU A 481 4.04 -25.76 -7.70
C LEU A 481 3.49 -25.44 -9.11
N PHE A 482 4.37 -25.24 -10.09
CA PHE A 482 4.03 -24.76 -11.44
C PHE A 482 4.41 -25.78 -12.51
N LYS A 483 3.60 -25.86 -13.54
CA LYS A 483 3.93 -26.49 -14.80
C LYS A 483 4.80 -25.56 -15.65
N ALA A 484 5.51 -26.10 -16.61
CA ALA A 484 6.38 -25.34 -17.52
C ALA A 484 5.61 -24.23 -18.29
N GLU A 485 4.39 -24.53 -18.70
CA GLU A 485 3.50 -23.61 -19.40
C GLU A 485 3.13 -22.43 -18.50
N GLU A 486 2.79 -22.67 -17.23
CA GLU A 486 2.45 -21.62 -16.27
C GLU A 486 3.65 -20.71 -15.98
N ILE A 487 4.87 -21.27 -15.90
CA ILE A 487 6.10 -20.50 -15.73
C ILE A 487 6.31 -19.58 -16.94
N SER A 488 6.15 -20.13 -18.16
CA SER A 488 6.27 -19.37 -19.39
C SER A 488 5.25 -18.23 -19.47
N GLU A 489 3.99 -18.51 -19.16
CA GLU A 489 2.94 -17.48 -19.06
C GLU A 489 3.25 -16.40 -18.01
N THR A 490 3.82 -16.81 -16.89
CA THR A 490 4.17 -15.91 -15.79
C THR A 490 5.22 -14.89 -16.21
N ILE A 491 6.29 -15.35 -16.84
CA ILE A 491 7.37 -14.49 -17.35
C ILE A 491 6.85 -13.61 -18.52
N ALA A 492 6.09 -14.21 -19.45
CA ALA A 492 5.49 -13.47 -20.55
C ALA A 492 4.58 -12.33 -20.06
N ALA A 493 3.78 -12.54 -19.00
CA ALA A 493 2.93 -11.51 -18.42
C ALA A 493 3.73 -10.29 -17.90
N GLY A 494 4.98 -10.48 -17.49
CA GLY A 494 5.91 -9.39 -17.15
C GLY A 494 6.38 -8.61 -18.38
N HIS A 495 6.55 -9.30 -19.51
CA HIS A 495 7.05 -8.69 -20.75
C HIS A 495 6.00 -7.85 -21.49
N TRP A 496 4.75 -8.27 -21.56
CA TRP A 496 3.76 -7.47 -22.31
C TRP A 496 3.56 -6.09 -21.72
N ARG A 497 3.68 -5.93 -20.39
CA ARG A 497 3.60 -4.61 -19.75
C ARG A 497 4.72 -3.65 -20.16
N LEU A 498 5.79 -4.18 -20.74
CA LEU A 498 6.91 -3.42 -21.29
C LEU A 498 6.79 -3.24 -22.81
N ALA A 499 5.92 -4.02 -23.46
CA ALA A 499 5.65 -3.88 -24.88
C ALA A 499 5.07 -2.49 -25.18
N ASP A 500 5.39 -1.97 -26.34
CA ASP A 500 4.70 -0.81 -26.87
C ASP A 500 3.24 -1.19 -27.09
N PRO A 501 2.28 -0.54 -26.41
CA PRO A 501 0.88 -0.86 -26.58
C PRO A 501 0.40 -0.75 -28.03
N ASP A 502 1.04 0.12 -28.81
CA ASP A 502 0.68 0.33 -30.21
C ASP A 502 1.09 -0.84 -31.11
N SER A 503 2.03 -1.67 -30.65
CA SER A 503 2.43 -2.89 -31.37
C SER A 503 1.43 -4.04 -31.29
N LEU A 504 0.44 -3.98 -30.35
CA LEU A 504 -0.56 -5.01 -30.15
C LEU A 504 -1.89 -4.62 -30.82
N SER A 505 -2.48 -5.53 -31.58
CA SER A 505 -3.81 -5.37 -32.12
C SER A 505 -4.90 -5.49 -31.05
N ALA A 506 -6.07 -4.92 -31.28
CA ALA A 506 -7.22 -5.07 -30.41
C ALA A 506 -7.61 -6.54 -30.21
N GLY A 507 -7.52 -7.36 -31.26
CA GLY A 507 -7.80 -8.80 -31.19
C GLY A 507 -6.84 -9.53 -30.23
N GLU A 508 -5.55 -9.22 -30.28
CA GLU A 508 -4.55 -9.77 -29.37
C GLU A 508 -4.78 -9.32 -27.92
N LEU A 509 -5.13 -8.05 -27.71
CA LEU A 509 -5.47 -7.55 -26.36
C LEU A 509 -6.69 -8.29 -25.80
N ILE A 510 -7.78 -8.42 -26.59
CA ILE A 510 -8.99 -9.10 -26.14
C ILE A 510 -8.72 -10.57 -25.82
N SER A 511 -7.91 -11.26 -26.63
CA SER A 511 -7.58 -12.68 -26.40
C SER A 511 -6.78 -12.93 -25.12
N LYS A 512 -6.20 -11.87 -24.50
CA LYS A 512 -5.41 -11.93 -23.28
C LYS A 512 -6.18 -11.42 -22.03
N LEU A 513 -7.44 -11.00 -22.16
CA LEU A 513 -8.25 -10.53 -21.03
C LEU A 513 -8.55 -11.62 -20.00
N ASP A 514 -8.42 -12.89 -20.32
CA ASP A 514 -8.57 -14.03 -19.41
C ASP A 514 -7.26 -14.43 -18.71
N CYS A 515 -6.21 -13.60 -18.78
CA CYS A 515 -4.95 -13.93 -18.14
C CYS A 515 -5.08 -14.02 -16.61
N TRP A 516 -4.26 -14.88 -16.01
CA TRP A 516 -4.27 -15.11 -14.56
C TRP A 516 -3.95 -13.84 -13.74
N SER A 517 -3.15 -12.90 -14.28
CA SER A 517 -2.65 -11.73 -13.57
C SER A 517 -3.68 -10.60 -13.53
N PRO A 518 -4.18 -10.20 -12.33
CA PRO A 518 -5.08 -9.05 -12.23
C PRO A 518 -4.45 -7.76 -12.74
N MET A 519 -3.14 -7.60 -12.53
CA MET A 519 -2.39 -6.44 -13.05
C MET A 519 -2.25 -6.50 -14.58
N GLY A 520 -2.12 -7.70 -15.14
CA GLY A 520 -2.11 -7.91 -16.58
C GLY A 520 -3.47 -7.56 -17.22
N ARG A 521 -4.57 -8.04 -16.63
CA ARG A 521 -5.93 -7.72 -17.09
C ARG A 521 -6.20 -6.22 -17.10
N GLU A 522 -5.82 -5.52 -16.04
CA GLU A 522 -6.02 -4.07 -15.94
C GLU A 522 -5.18 -3.31 -17.00
N TRP A 523 -3.92 -3.73 -17.22
CA TRP A 523 -3.08 -3.14 -18.25
C TRP A 523 -3.67 -3.34 -19.64
N ILE A 524 -4.11 -4.56 -19.96
CA ILE A 524 -4.74 -4.91 -21.24
C ILE A 524 -6.00 -4.09 -21.46
N ALA A 525 -6.88 -4.04 -20.46
CA ALA A 525 -8.15 -3.30 -20.51
C ALA A 525 -7.92 -1.80 -20.80
N LYS A 526 -6.95 -1.20 -20.12
CA LYS A 526 -6.59 0.21 -20.32
C LYS A 526 -6.10 0.49 -21.74
N HIS A 527 -5.25 -0.37 -22.28
CA HIS A 527 -4.71 -0.18 -23.63
C HIS A 527 -5.70 -0.58 -24.74
N LEU A 528 -6.61 -1.52 -24.49
CA LEU A 528 -7.71 -1.78 -25.41
C LEU A 528 -8.58 -0.53 -25.64
N ALA A 529 -8.77 0.29 -24.61
CA ALA A 529 -9.54 1.52 -24.71
C ALA A 529 -8.90 2.60 -25.60
N THR A 530 -7.61 2.49 -25.91
CA THR A 530 -6.91 3.40 -26.83
C THR A 530 -7.00 2.95 -28.29
N LYS A 531 -7.53 1.75 -28.57
CA LYS A 531 -7.67 1.22 -29.92
C LYS A 531 -8.99 1.66 -30.55
N GLU A 532 -8.98 1.86 -31.88
CA GLU A 532 -10.17 2.16 -32.64
C GLU A 532 -11.02 0.89 -32.87
N GLY A 533 -12.33 1.03 -32.78
CA GLY A 533 -13.30 -0.03 -33.01
C GLY A 533 -14.37 -0.16 -31.94
N ASP A 534 -15.43 -0.92 -32.24
CA ASP A 534 -16.45 -1.30 -31.25
C ASP A 534 -16.17 -2.71 -30.73
N PHE A 535 -15.73 -2.80 -29.51
CA PHE A 535 -15.41 -4.06 -28.86
C PHE A 535 -16.49 -4.51 -27.87
N ILE A 536 -17.51 -3.68 -27.63
CA ILE A 536 -18.52 -3.89 -26.58
C ILE A 536 -19.27 -5.22 -26.76
N PRO A 537 -19.75 -5.61 -27.95
CA PRO A 537 -20.44 -6.89 -28.13
C PRO A 537 -19.56 -8.08 -27.69
N ARG A 538 -18.28 -8.07 -28.09
CA ARG A 538 -17.35 -9.14 -27.74
C ARG A 538 -16.99 -9.17 -26.24
N LEU A 539 -16.89 -8.00 -25.61
CA LEU A 539 -16.66 -7.90 -24.16
C LEU A 539 -17.89 -8.37 -23.36
N ILE A 540 -19.10 -8.10 -23.85
CA ILE A 540 -20.35 -8.63 -23.28
C ILE A 540 -20.38 -10.17 -23.34
N GLU A 541 -19.91 -10.77 -24.43
CA GLU A 541 -19.79 -12.24 -24.51
C GLU A 541 -18.77 -12.79 -23.50
N LEU A 542 -17.65 -12.09 -23.30
CA LEU A 542 -16.66 -12.47 -22.27
C LEU A 542 -17.22 -12.38 -20.84
N LEU A 543 -18.17 -11.49 -20.55
CA LEU A 543 -18.87 -11.46 -19.25
C LEU A 543 -19.68 -12.72 -18.97
N LYS A 544 -20.03 -13.51 -19.98
CA LYS A 544 -20.76 -14.78 -19.84
C LYS A 544 -19.83 -15.98 -19.73
N SER A 545 -18.50 -15.78 -19.75
CA SER A 545 -17.51 -16.84 -19.69
C SER A 545 -17.61 -17.63 -18.37
N ASN A 546 -17.33 -18.93 -18.43
CA ASN A 546 -17.22 -19.78 -17.24
C ASN A 546 -15.95 -19.47 -16.41
N LYS A 547 -14.95 -18.79 -17.02
CA LYS A 547 -13.71 -18.39 -16.34
C LYS A 547 -13.90 -17.04 -15.62
N ALA A 548 -13.66 -16.99 -14.31
CA ALA A 548 -13.75 -15.78 -13.54
C ALA A 548 -12.77 -14.69 -14.04
N GLU A 549 -11.56 -15.08 -14.45
CA GLU A 549 -10.55 -14.18 -15.00
C GLU A 549 -11.04 -13.48 -16.29
N ALA A 550 -11.73 -14.20 -17.16
CA ALA A 550 -12.28 -13.64 -18.40
C ALA A 550 -13.40 -12.63 -18.07
N ARG A 551 -14.30 -12.97 -17.13
CA ARG A 551 -15.35 -12.04 -16.69
C ARG A 551 -14.74 -10.79 -16.04
N ALA A 552 -13.73 -10.96 -15.19
CA ALA A 552 -13.02 -9.86 -14.55
C ALA A 552 -12.31 -8.92 -15.56
N GLY A 553 -11.61 -9.51 -16.53
CA GLY A 553 -10.99 -8.76 -17.61
C GLY A 553 -12.00 -8.01 -18.47
N ALA A 554 -13.15 -8.62 -18.76
CA ALA A 554 -14.24 -7.98 -19.48
C ALA A 554 -14.84 -6.82 -18.68
N CYS A 555 -15.04 -6.96 -17.35
CA CYS A 555 -15.48 -5.86 -16.49
C CYS A 555 -14.49 -4.67 -16.56
N SER A 556 -13.19 -4.91 -16.38
CA SER A 556 -12.19 -3.84 -16.50
C SER A 556 -12.22 -3.18 -17.87
N ALA A 557 -12.25 -3.97 -18.95
CA ALA A 557 -12.26 -3.46 -20.33
C ALA A 557 -13.51 -2.62 -20.64
N LEU A 558 -14.69 -3.07 -20.24
CA LEU A 558 -15.94 -2.32 -20.38
C LEU A 558 -15.90 -1.00 -19.59
N GLY A 559 -15.35 -1.03 -18.37
CA GLY A 559 -15.15 0.18 -17.57
C GLY A 559 -14.28 1.21 -18.29
N TYR A 560 -13.19 0.82 -18.92
CA TYR A 560 -12.32 1.73 -19.68
C TYR A 560 -12.95 2.22 -21.00
N GLN A 561 -13.97 1.54 -21.56
CA GLN A 561 -14.77 2.07 -22.66
C GLN A 561 -15.70 3.22 -22.21
N GLY A 562 -15.87 3.44 -20.90
CA GLY A 562 -16.67 4.51 -20.34
C GLY A 562 -18.13 4.43 -20.81
N GLN A 563 -18.76 5.57 -21.07
CA GLN A 563 -20.20 5.66 -21.42
C GLN A 563 -20.59 4.83 -22.63
N LYS A 564 -19.66 4.52 -23.54
CA LYS A 564 -19.93 3.65 -24.70
C LYS A 564 -20.41 2.26 -24.27
N ALA A 565 -19.97 1.77 -23.11
CA ALA A 565 -20.33 0.47 -22.57
C ALA A 565 -21.73 0.43 -21.90
N GLY A 566 -22.59 1.42 -22.11
CA GLY A 566 -23.93 1.50 -21.51
C GLY A 566 -24.82 0.27 -21.72
N ALA A 567 -24.61 -0.49 -22.82
CA ALA A 567 -25.35 -1.74 -23.08
C ALA A 567 -24.95 -2.89 -22.11
N ALA A 568 -23.84 -2.78 -21.40
CA ALA A 568 -23.33 -3.80 -20.49
C ALA A 568 -23.74 -3.59 -19.02
N VAL A 569 -24.34 -2.44 -18.63
CA VAL A 569 -24.51 -2.07 -17.22
C VAL A 569 -25.36 -3.06 -16.42
N GLU A 570 -26.38 -3.67 -16.99
CA GLU A 570 -27.23 -4.68 -16.33
C GLU A 570 -26.45 -5.98 -16.03
N LEU A 571 -25.57 -6.40 -16.95
CA LEU A 571 -24.71 -7.55 -16.74
C LEU A 571 -23.61 -7.23 -15.70
N LEU A 572 -23.07 -6.00 -15.72
CA LEU A 572 -22.11 -5.54 -14.73
C LEU A 572 -22.74 -5.42 -13.33
N ALA A 573 -24.02 -4.99 -13.22
CA ALA A 573 -24.74 -4.98 -11.97
C ALA A 573 -24.93 -6.41 -11.41
N LYS A 574 -25.27 -7.39 -12.26
CA LYS A 574 -25.32 -8.81 -11.87
C LYS A 574 -23.93 -9.31 -11.41
N ALA A 575 -22.86 -8.86 -12.06
CA ALA A 575 -21.49 -9.25 -11.68
C ALA A 575 -21.05 -8.75 -10.30
N LEU A 576 -21.77 -7.80 -9.67
CA LEU A 576 -21.53 -7.39 -8.29
C LEU A 576 -21.76 -8.51 -7.26
N THR A 577 -22.56 -9.53 -7.61
CA THR A 577 -22.81 -10.70 -6.77
C THR A 577 -21.95 -11.92 -7.11
N ASP A 578 -21.08 -11.80 -8.11
CA ASP A 578 -20.15 -12.85 -8.56
C ASP A 578 -18.99 -13.06 -7.56
N ASP A 579 -18.03 -13.88 -7.92
CA ASP A 579 -16.77 -14.06 -7.21
C ASP A 579 -16.08 -12.70 -6.95
N PRO A 580 -15.41 -12.51 -5.82
CA PRO A 580 -14.68 -11.27 -5.51
C PRO A 580 -13.76 -10.77 -6.64
N VAL A 581 -13.11 -11.69 -7.35
CA VAL A 581 -12.23 -11.36 -8.51
C VAL A 581 -13.00 -10.65 -9.62
N VAL A 582 -14.30 -10.90 -9.76
CA VAL A 582 -15.19 -10.29 -10.76
C VAL A 582 -15.94 -9.09 -10.19
N ALA A 583 -16.45 -9.20 -8.97
CA ALA A 583 -17.28 -8.17 -8.34
C ALA A 583 -16.53 -6.83 -8.15
N ILE A 584 -15.26 -6.89 -7.80
CA ILE A 584 -14.41 -5.70 -7.60
C ILE A 584 -14.26 -4.90 -8.91
N PRO A 585 -13.78 -5.47 -10.02
CA PRO A 585 -13.70 -4.73 -11.29
C PRO A 585 -15.07 -4.35 -11.86
N ALA A 586 -16.15 -5.11 -11.59
CA ALA A 586 -17.49 -4.73 -11.99
C ALA A 586 -17.95 -3.43 -11.30
N SER A 587 -17.69 -3.29 -10.00
CA SER A 587 -17.98 -2.06 -9.26
C SER A 587 -17.26 -0.84 -9.85
N TYR A 588 -15.98 -0.97 -10.18
CA TYR A 588 -15.21 0.11 -10.81
C TYR A 588 -15.64 0.38 -12.25
N ALA A 589 -16.10 -0.65 -12.96
CA ALA A 589 -16.62 -0.49 -14.33
C ALA A 589 -17.90 0.35 -14.35
N LEU A 590 -18.85 0.07 -13.46
CA LEU A 590 -20.08 0.86 -13.33
C LEU A 590 -19.78 2.34 -13.02
N ALA A 591 -18.83 2.62 -12.15
CA ALA A 591 -18.39 3.97 -11.86
C ALA A 591 -17.80 4.69 -13.08
N ARG A 592 -16.92 4.04 -13.83
CA ARG A 592 -16.30 4.59 -15.05
C ARG A 592 -17.30 4.80 -16.18
N ILE A 593 -18.31 3.92 -16.29
CA ILE A 593 -19.40 4.07 -17.25
C ILE A 593 -20.28 5.26 -16.90
N SER A 594 -20.42 5.58 -15.60
CA SER A 594 -21.06 6.80 -15.12
C SER A 594 -22.55 6.89 -15.50
N LYS A 595 -22.97 7.91 -16.28
CA LYS A 595 -24.37 8.23 -16.59
C LYS A 595 -25.23 7.03 -17.04
N PRO A 596 -24.81 6.17 -17.96
CA PRO A 596 -25.58 4.98 -18.32
C PRO A 596 -25.78 4.00 -17.16
N ALA A 597 -24.91 4.00 -16.14
CA ALA A 597 -25.02 3.12 -14.98
C ALA A 597 -26.00 3.61 -13.93
N ALA A 598 -26.51 4.85 -14.02
CA ALA A 598 -27.50 5.39 -13.09
C ALA A 598 -28.78 4.55 -13.03
N LYS A 599 -29.18 3.94 -14.14
CA LYS A 599 -30.40 3.10 -14.23
C LYS A 599 -30.34 1.82 -13.37
N VAL A 600 -29.13 1.36 -13.03
CA VAL A 600 -28.90 0.17 -12.17
C VAL A 600 -28.50 0.55 -10.75
N MET A 601 -28.74 1.78 -10.32
CA MET A 601 -28.50 2.22 -8.95
C MET A 601 -29.21 1.34 -7.92
N PRO A 602 -30.50 0.92 -8.11
CA PRO A 602 -31.17 0.02 -7.18
C PRO A 602 -30.43 -1.30 -7.00
N GLU A 603 -29.95 -1.90 -8.09
CA GLU A 603 -29.18 -3.16 -8.08
C GLU A 603 -27.84 -3.00 -7.40
N ILE A 604 -27.16 -1.86 -7.57
CA ILE A 604 -25.90 -1.54 -6.88
C ILE A 604 -26.15 -1.46 -5.37
N LEU A 605 -27.16 -0.72 -4.96
CA LEU A 605 -27.50 -0.56 -3.54
C LEU A 605 -27.94 -1.90 -2.92
N GLN A 606 -28.74 -2.68 -3.63
CA GLN A 606 -29.15 -4.02 -3.20
C GLN A 606 -27.94 -4.96 -3.06
N ALA A 607 -27.01 -4.94 -4.02
CA ALA A 607 -25.79 -5.73 -3.94
C ALA A 607 -24.94 -5.36 -2.71
N ILE A 608 -24.87 -4.09 -2.34
CA ILE A 608 -24.22 -3.65 -1.08
C ILE A 608 -24.92 -4.27 0.15
N LEU A 609 -26.26 -4.28 0.15
CA LEU A 609 -27.05 -4.83 1.26
C LEU A 609 -26.89 -6.34 1.40
N ASP A 610 -26.93 -7.05 0.28
CA ASP A 610 -26.91 -8.51 0.24
C ASP A 610 -25.51 -9.10 0.49
N ARG A 611 -24.46 -8.37 0.11
CA ARG A 611 -23.10 -8.86 0.23
C ARG A 611 -22.70 -9.06 1.69
N LYS A 612 -22.36 -10.31 2.04
CA LYS A 612 -21.85 -10.67 3.36
C LYS A 612 -20.34 -10.86 3.24
N GLU A 613 -19.56 -9.95 3.79
CA GLU A 613 -18.14 -10.12 4.02
C GLU A 613 -17.89 -10.21 5.52
N GLY A 614 -17.22 -11.27 5.95
CA GLY A 614 -16.75 -11.46 7.32
C GLY A 614 -15.38 -10.81 7.53
N GLY A 615 -14.91 -10.88 8.78
CA GLY A 615 -13.57 -10.40 9.15
C GLY A 615 -13.38 -8.88 9.10
N GLU A 616 -12.12 -8.49 9.26
CA GLU A 616 -11.71 -7.09 9.35
C GLU A 616 -11.41 -6.49 7.96
N MET A 617 -11.01 -7.32 7.00
CA MET A 617 -10.75 -6.89 5.63
C MET A 617 -11.94 -7.23 4.73
N ARG A 618 -12.48 -6.21 4.07
CA ARG A 618 -13.68 -6.33 3.23
C ARG A 618 -13.44 -5.67 1.87
N PRO A 619 -12.65 -6.30 0.99
CA PRO A 619 -12.23 -5.69 -0.27
C PRO A 619 -13.40 -5.38 -1.21
N ILE A 620 -14.50 -6.15 -1.16
CA ILE A 620 -15.67 -5.88 -2.00
C ILE A 620 -16.45 -4.68 -1.47
N HIS A 621 -16.70 -4.59 -0.16
CA HIS A 621 -17.33 -3.40 0.44
C HIS A 621 -16.51 -2.15 0.13
N GLN A 622 -15.18 -2.22 0.22
CA GLN A 622 -14.31 -1.10 -0.16
C GLN A 622 -14.45 -0.74 -1.64
N ALA A 623 -14.49 -1.73 -2.53
CA ALA A 623 -14.66 -1.49 -3.96
C ALA A 623 -16.03 -0.88 -4.28
N MET A 624 -17.10 -1.37 -3.64
CA MET A 624 -18.45 -0.83 -3.81
C MET A 624 -18.57 0.59 -3.26
N ALA A 625 -17.98 0.89 -2.09
CA ALA A 625 -17.93 2.24 -1.56
C ALA A 625 -17.19 3.21 -2.48
N PHE A 626 -16.07 2.78 -3.06
CA PHE A 626 -15.30 3.57 -4.01
C PHE A 626 -16.02 3.70 -5.36
N GLY A 627 -16.60 2.62 -5.86
CA GLY A 627 -17.40 2.65 -7.07
C GLY A 627 -18.62 3.58 -6.94
N LEU A 628 -19.19 3.67 -5.75
CA LEU A 628 -20.34 4.55 -5.50
C LEU A 628 -19.92 6.02 -5.33
N GLY A 629 -18.99 6.31 -4.41
CA GLY A 629 -18.84 7.68 -3.91
C GLY A 629 -17.46 8.33 -4.05
N TYR A 630 -16.45 7.66 -4.57
CA TYR A 630 -15.07 8.19 -4.61
C TYR A 630 -14.94 9.45 -5.47
N ASP A 631 -14.28 10.48 -4.95
CA ASP A 631 -14.00 11.74 -5.65
C ASP A 631 -12.51 11.81 -6.01
N ALA A 632 -12.16 11.59 -7.28
CA ALA A 632 -10.80 11.60 -7.78
C ALA A 632 -10.12 12.98 -7.68
N GLY A 633 -10.88 14.06 -7.62
CA GLY A 633 -10.35 15.42 -7.47
C GLY A 633 -9.78 15.70 -6.09
N ARG A 634 -10.19 14.93 -5.06
CA ARG A 634 -9.76 15.14 -3.67
C ARG A 634 -8.70 14.18 -3.20
N ILE A 635 -8.69 12.95 -3.71
CA ILE A 635 -7.78 11.91 -3.27
C ILE A 635 -7.18 11.18 -4.49
N ALA A 636 -5.95 11.51 -4.87
CA ALA A 636 -5.23 10.65 -5.81
C ALA A 636 -5.04 9.26 -5.15
N PRO A 637 -5.52 8.16 -5.69
CA PRO A 637 -4.98 7.56 -6.91
C PRO A 637 -5.91 6.61 -7.71
N LEU A 638 -7.21 6.78 -7.69
CA LEU A 638 -8.05 5.89 -8.50
C LEU A 638 -8.21 6.33 -9.96
N TYR A 639 -7.82 7.55 -10.32
CA TYR A 639 -7.89 8.11 -11.67
C TYR A 639 -9.28 8.10 -12.33
N PHE A 640 -10.35 7.87 -11.56
CA PHE A 640 -11.73 7.99 -12.02
C PHE A 640 -12.64 8.38 -10.86
N ASP A 641 -13.72 9.08 -11.16
CA ASP A 641 -14.78 9.41 -10.21
C ASP A 641 -15.65 8.18 -9.94
N GLY A 642 -16.14 8.05 -8.71
CA GLY A 642 -17.23 7.15 -8.38
C GLY A 642 -18.52 7.56 -9.09
N LEU A 643 -19.54 6.72 -9.03
CA LEU A 643 -20.80 6.94 -9.74
C LEU A 643 -21.47 8.26 -9.31
N LEU A 644 -21.58 8.54 -8.00
CA LEU A 644 -22.21 9.77 -7.50
C LEU A 644 -21.46 11.04 -7.92
N PRO A 645 -20.11 11.18 -7.73
CA PRO A 645 -19.39 12.34 -8.25
C PRO A 645 -19.46 12.48 -9.77
N GLY A 646 -19.46 11.36 -10.51
CA GLY A 646 -19.62 11.36 -11.95
C GLY A 646 -20.99 11.94 -12.40
N LEU A 647 -22.06 11.55 -11.72
CA LEU A 647 -23.43 12.02 -11.98
C LEU A 647 -23.67 13.45 -11.48
N ALA A 648 -22.97 13.90 -10.45
CA ALA A 648 -23.13 15.23 -9.87
C ALA A 648 -22.82 16.37 -10.84
N LYS A 649 -22.14 16.08 -11.95
CA LYS A 649 -21.86 17.04 -13.04
C LYS A 649 -23.13 17.44 -13.78
N ASP A 650 -24.17 16.61 -13.72
CA ASP A 650 -25.44 16.81 -14.43
C ASP A 650 -26.62 17.21 -13.49
N GLY A 651 -26.39 17.28 -12.17
CA GLY A 651 -27.41 17.62 -11.17
C GLY A 651 -27.21 16.87 -9.84
N ASN A 652 -28.26 16.76 -9.03
CA ASN A 652 -28.20 15.97 -7.80
C ASN A 652 -28.22 14.47 -8.12
N PRO A 653 -27.12 13.73 -7.90
CA PRO A 653 -27.03 12.30 -8.25
C PRO A 653 -27.95 11.40 -7.41
N LEU A 654 -28.54 11.92 -6.34
CA LEU A 654 -29.46 11.19 -5.47
C LEU A 654 -30.94 11.50 -5.79
N GLU A 655 -31.21 12.35 -6.80
CA GLU A 655 -32.58 12.61 -7.23
C GLU A 655 -33.22 11.32 -7.80
N GLY A 656 -34.43 10.99 -7.30
CA GLY A 656 -35.16 9.79 -7.71
C GLY A 656 -34.64 8.46 -7.15
N VAL A 657 -33.49 8.45 -6.43
CA VAL A 657 -32.97 7.23 -5.80
C VAL A 657 -33.84 6.84 -4.59
N ASP A 658 -34.24 5.55 -4.51
CA ASP A 658 -35.03 5.03 -3.40
C ASP A 658 -34.26 5.07 -2.08
N ARG A 659 -34.75 5.89 -1.12
CA ARG A 659 -34.11 6.04 0.21
C ARG A 659 -34.23 4.78 1.08
N LYS A 660 -35.18 3.89 0.81
CA LYS A 660 -35.26 2.59 1.48
C LYS A 660 -34.11 1.66 1.17
N LEU A 661 -33.45 1.86 0.03
CA LEU A 661 -32.21 1.14 -0.36
C LEU A 661 -30.97 1.96 -0.01
N LEU A 662 -30.98 3.27 -0.30
CA LEU A 662 -29.82 4.14 -0.15
C LEU A 662 -29.35 4.24 1.31
N HIS A 663 -30.23 4.60 2.24
CA HIS A 663 -29.85 4.84 3.62
C HIS A 663 -29.29 3.57 4.29
N PRO A 664 -29.92 2.39 4.20
CA PRO A 664 -29.34 1.17 4.78
C PRO A 664 -28.01 0.75 4.12
N ALA A 665 -27.88 0.93 2.80
CA ALA A 665 -26.64 0.61 2.09
C ALA A 665 -25.47 1.52 2.56
N LEU A 666 -25.71 2.84 2.66
CA LEU A 666 -24.73 3.77 3.19
C LEU A 666 -24.42 3.50 4.66
N ALA A 667 -25.44 3.24 5.51
CA ALA A 667 -25.23 2.90 6.91
C ALA A 667 -24.34 1.67 7.09
N LYS A 668 -24.54 0.64 6.25
CA LYS A 668 -23.70 -0.56 6.24
C LYS A 668 -22.22 -0.24 5.92
N LEU A 669 -21.97 0.57 4.89
CA LEU A 669 -20.62 0.96 4.49
C LEU A 669 -19.97 1.92 5.49
N LEU A 670 -20.73 2.82 6.12
CA LEU A 670 -20.23 3.77 7.14
C LEU A 670 -19.85 3.08 8.46
N LYS A 671 -20.37 1.88 8.73
CA LYS A 671 -20.01 1.02 9.88
C LYS A 671 -18.88 0.04 9.58
N ASP A 672 -18.34 0.04 8.35
CA ASP A 672 -17.24 -0.84 7.97
C ASP A 672 -15.98 -0.57 8.84
N PRO A 673 -15.20 -1.61 9.21
CA PRO A 673 -13.93 -1.43 9.94
C PRO A 673 -12.93 -0.53 9.21
N SER A 674 -12.95 -0.51 7.89
CA SER A 674 -12.04 0.26 7.06
C SER A 674 -12.45 1.74 6.98
N GLY A 675 -11.59 2.65 7.43
CA GLY A 675 -11.79 4.09 7.23
C GLY A 675 -11.90 4.51 5.77
N ARG A 676 -11.29 3.75 4.85
CA ARG A 676 -11.42 3.99 3.40
C ARG A 676 -12.81 3.68 2.88
N THR A 677 -13.41 2.57 3.32
CA THR A 677 -14.79 2.22 2.97
C THR A 677 -15.75 3.30 3.48
N ARG A 678 -15.60 3.71 4.76
CA ARG A 678 -16.38 4.80 5.36
C ARG A 678 -16.22 6.11 4.59
N GLY A 679 -14.98 6.49 4.24
CA GLY A 679 -14.70 7.69 3.45
C GLY A 679 -15.36 7.66 2.07
N GLY A 680 -15.25 6.53 1.35
CA GLY A 680 -15.90 6.35 0.06
C GLY A 680 -17.43 6.50 0.14
N ALA A 681 -18.05 5.91 1.15
CA ALA A 681 -19.51 6.02 1.36
C ALA A 681 -19.93 7.45 1.76
N ALA A 682 -19.14 8.14 2.57
CA ALA A 682 -19.45 9.46 3.09
C ALA A 682 -19.49 10.57 2.02
N TYR A 683 -18.91 10.35 0.83
CA TYR A 683 -19.05 11.31 -0.27
C TYR A 683 -20.52 11.52 -0.70
N ALA A 684 -21.41 10.56 -0.43
CA ALA A 684 -22.85 10.74 -0.62
C ALA A 684 -23.41 11.92 0.19
N PHE A 685 -22.80 12.27 1.32
CA PHE A 685 -23.25 13.36 2.21
C PHE A 685 -23.26 14.73 1.51
N ALA A 686 -22.37 14.97 0.54
CA ALA A 686 -22.35 16.20 -0.24
C ALA A 686 -23.70 16.46 -0.95
N HIS A 687 -24.42 15.39 -1.29
CA HIS A 687 -25.66 15.38 -2.08
C HIS A 687 -26.91 15.18 -1.25
N PHE A 688 -26.79 15.01 0.08
CA PHE A 688 -27.91 14.83 0.98
C PHE A 688 -28.81 16.06 1.01
N THR A 689 -30.12 15.81 1.04
CA THR A 689 -31.14 16.76 1.39
C THR A 689 -31.19 16.94 2.91
N ARG A 690 -31.97 17.91 3.38
CA ARG A 690 -32.26 18.10 4.81
C ARG A 690 -32.95 16.87 5.42
N ASP A 691 -33.83 16.22 4.66
CA ASP A 691 -34.50 15.00 5.07
C ASP A 691 -33.56 13.79 5.12
N ASP A 692 -32.61 13.67 4.20
CA ASP A 692 -31.60 12.64 4.26
C ASP A 692 -30.71 12.81 5.51
N LEU A 693 -30.32 14.06 5.85
CA LEU A 693 -29.57 14.34 7.08
C LEU A 693 -30.36 13.96 8.32
N ALA A 694 -31.67 14.29 8.38
CA ALA A 694 -32.52 13.93 9.51
C ALA A 694 -32.68 12.40 9.65
N ALA A 695 -32.81 11.68 8.52
CA ALA A 695 -32.99 10.24 8.51
C ALA A 695 -31.70 9.48 8.91
N MET A 696 -30.54 10.04 8.60
CA MET A 696 -29.22 9.43 8.86
C MET A 696 -28.41 10.23 9.91
N ALA A 697 -29.09 10.95 10.80
CA ALA A 697 -28.44 11.81 11.79
C ALA A 697 -27.40 11.05 12.64
N GLN A 698 -27.71 9.81 13.02
CA GLN A 698 -26.79 8.97 13.79
C GLN A 698 -25.56 8.60 13.00
N GLU A 699 -25.69 8.15 11.76
CA GLU A 699 -24.56 7.79 10.90
C GLU A 699 -23.66 9.00 10.60
N VAL A 700 -24.25 10.18 10.42
CA VAL A 700 -23.50 11.43 10.24
C VAL A 700 -22.75 11.80 11.53
N TYR A 701 -23.39 11.69 12.69
CA TYR A 701 -22.77 11.93 13.99
C TYR A 701 -21.64 10.93 14.27
N ASP A 702 -21.88 9.65 14.03
CA ASP A 702 -20.89 8.57 14.22
C ASP A 702 -19.69 8.73 13.27
N ALA A 703 -19.90 9.19 12.05
CA ALA A 703 -18.82 9.45 11.10
C ALA A 703 -17.81 10.50 11.64
N ILE A 704 -18.25 11.39 12.55
CA ILE A 704 -17.37 12.38 13.20
C ILE A 704 -16.76 11.82 14.50
N THR A 705 -17.57 11.16 15.33
CA THR A 705 -17.23 10.83 16.72
C THR A 705 -16.62 9.43 16.88
N VAL A 706 -17.03 8.46 16.04
CA VAL A 706 -16.60 7.08 16.12
C VAL A 706 -15.49 6.81 15.09
N PRO A 707 -14.21 6.83 15.48
CA PRO A 707 -13.11 6.57 14.57
C PRO A 707 -13.17 5.13 14.05
N ALA A 708 -12.72 4.91 12.81
CA ALA A 708 -12.55 3.56 12.29
C ALA A 708 -11.50 2.80 13.11
N PRO A 709 -11.73 1.51 13.42
CA PRO A 709 -10.85 0.74 14.30
C PRO A 709 -9.45 0.52 13.74
N HIS A 710 -9.29 0.46 12.42
CA HIS A 710 -8.00 0.14 11.82
C HIS A 710 -6.98 1.28 11.96
N TYR A 711 -7.35 2.52 11.62
CA TYR A 711 -6.52 3.71 11.80
C TYR A 711 -7.27 5.00 11.42
N ARG A 712 -6.74 6.16 11.87
CA ARG A 712 -7.45 7.44 11.73
C ARG A 712 -7.33 8.09 10.36
N MET A 713 -6.24 7.87 9.63
CA MET A 713 -5.88 8.70 8.47
C MET A 713 -6.99 8.80 7.43
N PHE A 714 -7.62 7.68 7.03
CA PHE A 714 -8.68 7.69 6.02
C PHE A 714 -10.11 7.80 6.62
N SER A 715 -10.28 7.60 7.92
CA SER A 715 -11.56 7.90 8.57
C SER A 715 -11.84 9.39 8.65
N ASP A 716 -10.82 10.23 8.52
CA ASP A 716 -10.99 11.67 8.46
C ASP A 716 -11.73 12.15 7.21
N ASP A 717 -11.71 11.38 6.12
CA ASP A 717 -12.52 11.69 4.94
C ASP A 717 -14.01 11.63 5.28
N ALA A 718 -14.47 10.57 5.98
CA ALA A 718 -15.86 10.47 6.44
C ALA A 718 -16.23 11.61 7.40
N ARG A 719 -15.34 11.91 8.36
CA ARG A 719 -15.49 13.02 9.31
C ARG A 719 -15.60 14.37 8.59
N GLN A 720 -14.74 14.60 7.60
CA GLN A 720 -14.77 15.84 6.83
C GLN A 720 -16.08 16.02 6.05
N GLN A 721 -16.56 14.97 5.38
CA GLN A 721 -17.82 15.03 4.64
C GLN A 721 -19.02 15.26 5.58
N ALA A 722 -19.02 14.62 6.74
CA ALA A 722 -20.05 14.81 7.75
C ALA A 722 -20.03 16.24 8.32
N LEU A 723 -18.87 16.80 8.67
CA LEU A 723 -18.76 18.19 9.13
C LEU A 723 -19.19 19.19 8.05
N SER A 724 -18.86 18.95 6.79
CA SER A 724 -19.28 19.78 5.67
C SER A 724 -20.80 19.74 5.47
N LEU A 725 -21.45 18.58 5.68
CA LEU A 725 -22.89 18.43 5.65
C LEU A 725 -23.57 19.20 6.79
N LEU A 726 -23.04 19.10 8.03
CA LEU A 726 -23.54 19.87 9.17
C LEU A 726 -23.43 21.38 8.92
N LEU A 727 -22.33 21.86 8.38
CA LEU A 727 -22.16 23.25 7.99
C LEU A 727 -23.15 23.67 6.89
N LYS A 728 -23.35 22.84 5.86
CA LYS A 728 -24.30 23.11 4.76
C LYS A 728 -25.69 23.44 5.27
N TYR A 729 -26.16 22.75 6.30
CA TYR A 729 -27.47 22.94 6.90
C TYR A 729 -27.46 23.76 8.20
N ARG A 730 -26.34 24.41 8.53
CA ARG A 730 -26.16 25.25 9.71
C ARG A 730 -26.49 24.52 11.02
N ILE A 731 -26.06 23.29 11.16
CA ILE A 731 -26.29 22.46 12.34
C ILE A 731 -25.37 22.90 13.48
N ALA A 732 -25.95 23.26 14.63
CA ALA A 732 -25.22 23.83 15.77
C ALA A 732 -24.15 22.91 16.32
N GLU A 733 -24.42 21.61 16.36
CA GLU A 733 -23.51 20.57 16.86
C GLU A 733 -22.23 20.45 16.00
N GLY A 734 -22.24 20.94 14.78
CA GLY A 734 -21.07 20.92 13.91
C GLY A 734 -19.88 21.77 14.42
N ILE A 735 -20.13 22.80 15.24
CA ILE A 735 -19.07 23.66 15.79
C ILE A 735 -18.23 22.89 16.83
N PRO A 736 -18.81 22.41 17.96
CA PRO A 736 -18.03 21.65 18.92
C PRO A 736 -17.42 20.39 18.32
N LEU A 737 -18.16 19.67 17.47
CA LEU A 737 -17.65 18.47 16.80
C LEU A 737 -16.42 18.75 15.92
N ALA A 738 -16.37 19.91 15.24
CA ALA A 738 -15.18 20.30 14.47
C ALA A 738 -13.96 20.54 15.38
N ILE A 739 -14.17 21.15 16.56
CA ILE A 739 -13.11 21.45 17.54
C ILE A 739 -12.66 20.16 18.24
N ASP A 740 -13.58 19.33 18.71
CA ASP A 740 -13.28 18.10 19.46
C ASP A 740 -12.63 17.03 18.57
N SER A 741 -12.83 17.11 17.25
CA SER A 741 -12.17 16.22 16.29
C SER A 741 -10.71 16.58 16.00
N LEU A 742 -10.18 17.68 16.56
CA LEU A 742 -8.78 18.07 16.40
C LEU A 742 -7.89 17.19 17.30
N ASP A 743 -7.01 16.42 16.70
CA ASP A 743 -5.99 15.66 17.41
C ASP A 743 -4.61 16.26 17.12
N LEU A 744 -4.17 17.17 18.00
CA LEU A 744 -2.90 17.89 17.85
C LEU A 744 -1.66 17.02 18.07
N LYS A 745 -1.84 15.84 18.66
CA LYS A 745 -0.74 14.94 19.03
C LYS A 745 -0.50 13.85 18.00
N ASP A 746 -1.46 13.64 17.09
CA ASP A 746 -1.34 12.59 16.10
C ASP A 746 -0.51 13.05 14.89
N TRP A 747 0.38 12.17 14.42
CA TRP A 747 1.21 12.46 13.25
C TRP A 747 0.35 12.67 12.00
N GLY A 748 0.70 13.65 11.20
CA GLY A 748 -0.02 13.99 9.97
C GLY A 748 -1.38 14.68 10.19
N SER A 749 -1.80 14.91 11.43
CA SER A 749 -3.03 15.65 11.75
C SER A 749 -3.00 17.07 11.16
N GLY A 750 -1.84 17.72 11.12
CA GLY A 750 -1.67 19.05 10.54
C GLY A 750 -2.09 19.17 9.08
N MET A 751 -2.00 18.07 8.29
CA MET A 751 -2.47 18.05 6.90
C MET A 751 -4.00 18.05 6.79
N ARG A 752 -4.71 17.67 7.87
CA ARG A 752 -6.17 17.56 7.92
C ARG A 752 -6.84 18.76 8.57
N PHE A 753 -6.07 19.58 9.30
CA PHE A 753 -6.57 20.79 9.96
C PHE A 753 -7.15 21.85 9.03
N PRO A 754 -6.63 22.10 7.81
CA PRO A 754 -7.23 23.08 6.91
C PRO A 754 -8.74 22.90 6.72
N HIS A 755 -9.23 21.67 6.66
CA HIS A 755 -10.64 21.38 6.53
C HIS A 755 -11.46 21.74 7.79
N ARG A 756 -10.88 21.61 8.99
CA ARG A 756 -11.51 22.03 10.25
C ARG A 756 -11.58 23.57 10.32
N TRP A 757 -10.49 24.22 9.90
CA TRP A 757 -10.45 25.67 9.84
C TRP A 757 -11.50 26.23 8.89
N GLU A 758 -11.66 25.67 7.71
CA GLU A 758 -12.69 26.07 6.75
C GLU A 758 -14.11 25.82 7.30
N THR A 759 -14.34 24.70 7.99
CA THR A 759 -15.64 24.44 8.66
C THR A 759 -15.93 25.53 9.70
N LEU A 760 -14.99 25.86 10.56
CA LEU A 760 -15.16 26.89 11.60
C LEU A 760 -15.33 28.30 10.99
N LYS A 761 -14.57 28.67 9.96
CA LYS A 761 -14.76 29.92 9.21
C LYS A 761 -16.17 29.99 8.61
N GLY A 762 -16.65 28.86 8.06
CA GLY A 762 -17.99 28.77 7.49
C GLY A 762 -19.12 29.02 8.51
N TYR A 763 -18.94 28.65 9.78
CA TYR A 763 -19.88 28.99 10.85
C TYR A 763 -19.83 30.47 11.28
N GLY A 764 -18.68 31.13 11.07
CA GLY A 764 -18.50 32.55 11.36
C GLY A 764 -18.84 32.92 12.80
N GLY A 765 -19.58 34.02 12.98
CA GLY A 765 -19.96 34.57 14.28
C GLY A 765 -20.70 33.62 15.21
N ASN A 766 -21.32 32.55 14.69
CA ASN A 766 -21.94 31.50 15.48
C ASN A 766 -20.94 30.73 16.40
N ALA A 767 -19.65 30.77 16.07
CA ALA A 767 -18.60 30.12 16.86
C ALA A 767 -18.00 31.05 17.94
N LYS A 768 -18.52 32.26 18.18
CA LYS A 768 -17.97 33.22 19.14
C LYS A 768 -17.81 32.68 20.56
N SER A 769 -18.73 31.85 21.03
CA SER A 769 -18.64 31.21 22.35
C SER A 769 -17.42 30.29 22.50
N TYR A 770 -16.85 29.82 21.42
CA TYR A 770 -15.68 28.93 21.37
C TYR A 770 -14.34 29.66 21.19
N LEU A 771 -14.33 31.00 21.07
CA LEU A 771 -13.10 31.78 20.92
C LEU A 771 -12.06 31.54 22.03
N PRO A 772 -12.41 31.40 23.33
CA PRO A 772 -11.42 31.07 24.34
C PRO A 772 -10.71 29.75 24.07
N GLN A 773 -11.44 28.72 23.66
CA GLN A 773 -10.88 27.40 23.32
C GLN A 773 -10.01 27.46 22.08
N LEU A 774 -10.43 28.19 21.03
CA LEU A 774 -9.66 28.35 19.80
C LEU A 774 -8.35 29.13 20.04
N ARG A 775 -8.36 30.14 20.93
CA ARG A 775 -7.16 30.88 21.32
C ARG A 775 -6.18 29.97 22.08
N THR A 776 -6.68 29.15 23.00
CA THR A 776 -5.85 28.18 23.71
C THR A 776 -5.19 27.17 22.74
N LEU A 777 -5.93 26.68 21.74
CA LEU A 777 -5.41 25.82 20.69
C LEU A 777 -4.32 26.54 19.87
N ARG A 778 -4.57 27.80 19.47
CA ARG A 778 -3.62 28.63 18.73
C ARG A 778 -2.30 28.78 19.50
N ASP A 779 -2.37 29.08 20.78
CA ASP A 779 -1.20 29.33 21.62
C ASP A 779 -0.40 28.05 21.90
N GLY A 780 -0.98 26.88 21.66
CA GLY A 780 -0.29 25.58 21.67
C GLY A 780 0.65 25.37 20.48
N PHE A 781 0.50 26.15 19.41
CA PHE A 781 1.42 26.12 18.26
C PHE A 781 2.54 27.15 18.40
N LYS A 782 3.77 26.79 18.00
CA LYS A 782 4.91 27.69 17.95
C LYS A 782 4.66 28.86 16.98
N GLU A 783 5.30 29.99 17.25
CA GLU A 783 5.32 31.13 16.34
C GLU A 783 5.88 30.73 14.96
N GLY A 784 5.27 31.19 13.86
CA GLY A 784 5.62 30.80 12.51
C GLY A 784 5.00 29.47 12.03
N ASN A 785 4.26 28.74 12.87
CA ASN A 785 3.57 27.53 12.45
C ASN A 785 2.35 27.88 11.59
N GLU A 786 2.18 27.22 10.44
CA GLU A 786 1.07 27.46 9.50
C GLU A 786 -0.32 27.24 10.14
N ASN A 787 -0.45 26.28 11.07
CA ASN A 787 -1.73 26.05 11.77
C ASN A 787 -2.05 27.21 12.73
N ARG A 788 -1.03 27.84 13.36
CA ARG A 788 -1.22 29.03 14.19
C ARG A 788 -1.75 30.18 13.34
N LYS A 789 -1.13 30.42 12.19
CA LYS A 789 -1.56 31.45 11.24
C LYS A 789 -3.00 31.22 10.75
N SER A 790 -3.33 29.99 10.40
CA SER A 790 -4.68 29.63 9.98
C SER A 790 -5.71 29.82 11.11
N LEU A 791 -5.35 29.53 12.36
CA LEU A 791 -6.21 29.76 13.52
C LEU A 791 -6.40 31.27 13.79
N ASP A 792 -5.38 32.11 13.59
CA ASP A 792 -5.52 33.57 13.68
C ASP A 792 -6.55 34.07 12.65
N GLU A 793 -6.53 33.52 11.43
CA GLU A 793 -7.51 33.84 10.39
C GLU A 793 -8.93 33.38 10.78
N VAL A 794 -9.07 32.17 11.36
CA VAL A 794 -10.34 31.63 11.85
C VAL A 794 -10.89 32.54 12.93
N ILE A 795 -10.08 32.86 13.93
CA ILE A 795 -10.46 33.75 15.06
C ILE A 795 -10.91 35.12 14.53
N ALA A 796 -10.12 35.75 13.66
CA ALA A 796 -10.46 37.04 13.06
C ALA A 796 -11.78 36.99 12.26
N THR A 797 -12.01 35.89 11.52
CA THR A 797 -13.28 35.69 10.77
C THR A 797 -14.47 35.61 11.70
N ILE A 798 -14.34 34.83 12.79
CA ILE A 798 -15.41 34.68 13.79
C ILE A 798 -15.70 36.00 14.52
N GLU A 799 -14.67 36.74 14.91
CA GLU A 799 -14.81 38.04 15.59
C GLU A 799 -15.48 39.11 14.72
N LYS A 800 -15.14 39.15 13.44
CA LYS A 800 -15.63 40.11 12.48
C LYS A 800 -17.10 39.90 12.13
N ASP A 801 -17.58 38.67 12.10
CA ASP A 801 -18.95 38.36 11.70
C ASP A 801 -19.95 38.69 12.82
N GLN A 802 -20.78 39.73 12.61
CA GLN A 802 -21.75 40.25 13.57
C GLN A 802 -23.18 39.73 13.36
N SER A 803 -23.44 39.15 12.20
CA SER A 803 -24.79 38.73 11.81
C SER A 803 -24.80 37.35 11.14
N PRO A 804 -24.31 36.30 11.84
CA PRO A 804 -24.31 34.98 11.27
C PRO A 804 -25.74 34.45 11.08
N PRO A 805 -25.98 33.61 10.03
CA PRO A 805 -27.26 32.94 9.87
C PRO A 805 -27.61 32.08 11.10
N ALA A 806 -28.90 31.96 11.40
CA ALA A 806 -29.39 31.18 12.54
C ALA A 806 -28.97 29.69 12.43
N LEU A 807 -28.61 29.10 13.57
CA LEU A 807 -28.32 27.67 13.68
C LEU A 807 -29.60 26.85 13.91
N VAL A 808 -29.57 25.62 13.46
CA VAL A 808 -30.57 24.60 13.72
C VAL A 808 -29.94 23.47 14.52
N SER A 809 -30.58 22.99 15.57
CA SER A 809 -30.10 21.77 16.25
C SER A 809 -30.39 20.53 15.42
N LEU A 810 -29.44 19.58 15.41
CA LEU A 810 -29.64 18.27 14.79
C LEU A 810 -30.83 17.54 15.43
N HIS A 811 -31.02 17.68 16.75
CA HIS A 811 -32.18 17.14 17.45
C HIS A 811 -33.51 17.72 16.92
N ALA A 812 -33.58 19.04 16.75
CA ALA A 812 -34.76 19.68 16.21
C ALA A 812 -35.09 19.21 14.78
N LEU A 813 -34.05 19.03 13.96
CA LEU A 813 -34.23 18.50 12.61
C LEU A 813 -34.82 17.09 12.59
N VAL A 814 -34.37 16.22 13.50
CA VAL A 814 -34.92 14.86 13.64
C VAL A 814 -36.32 14.88 14.23
N ASP A 815 -36.63 15.79 15.19
CA ASP A 815 -37.99 15.98 15.74
C ASP A 815 -39.00 16.38 14.63
N GLU A 816 -38.62 17.32 13.75
CA GLU A 816 -39.41 17.70 12.59
C GLU A 816 -39.70 16.52 11.67
N LYS A 817 -38.68 15.66 11.44
CA LYS A 817 -38.86 14.46 10.61
C LYS A 817 -39.80 13.46 11.28
N VAL A 818 -39.60 13.14 12.56
CA VAL A 818 -40.47 12.22 13.31
C VAL A 818 -41.91 12.72 13.33
N ALA A 819 -42.11 14.03 13.54
CA ALA A 819 -43.44 14.60 13.48
C ALA A 819 -44.10 14.42 12.11
N ARG A 820 -43.36 14.57 11.00
CA ARG A 820 -43.88 14.30 9.66
C ARG A 820 -44.19 12.82 9.42
N ASP A 821 -43.30 11.94 9.84
CA ASP A 821 -43.45 10.48 9.69
C ASP A 821 -44.70 9.98 10.47
N LEU A 822 -45.00 10.58 11.62
CA LEU A 822 -46.13 10.23 12.47
C LEU A 822 -47.44 10.93 12.11
N ALA A 823 -47.42 11.95 11.25
CA ALA A 823 -48.61 12.69 10.82
C ALA A 823 -49.65 11.85 10.03
N VAL A 824 -49.29 10.62 9.67
CA VAL A 824 -50.20 9.66 9.01
C VAL A 824 -51.20 9.03 9.97
N PHE A 825 -50.97 9.14 11.30
CA PHE A 825 -51.88 8.58 12.30
C PHE A 825 -53.01 9.53 12.61
N GLU A 826 -54.26 9.03 12.56
CA GLU A 826 -55.47 9.84 12.64
C GLU A 826 -55.74 10.38 14.08
N ASN A 827 -55.14 9.78 15.10
CA ASN A 827 -55.39 10.21 16.48
C ASN A 827 -54.12 10.04 17.36
N LYS A 828 -54.12 10.76 18.50
CA LYS A 828 -53.02 10.81 19.45
C LYS A 828 -52.68 9.46 20.09
N GLU A 829 -53.61 8.55 20.22
CA GLU A 829 -53.38 7.24 20.85
C GLU A 829 -52.65 6.28 19.90
N LEU A 830 -53.04 6.26 18.63
CA LEU A 830 -52.32 5.52 17.58
C LEU A 830 -50.93 6.08 17.38
N GLU A 831 -50.76 7.40 17.36
CA GLU A 831 -49.45 8.06 17.24
C GLU A 831 -48.54 7.73 18.44
N ALA A 832 -49.06 7.75 19.68
CA ALA A 832 -48.33 7.39 20.87
C ALA A 832 -47.88 5.90 20.87
N THR A 833 -48.77 5.03 20.39
CA THR A 833 -48.46 3.61 20.18
C THR A 833 -47.35 3.43 19.15
N ALA A 834 -47.44 4.15 18.06
CA ALA A 834 -46.39 4.15 17.00
C ALA A 834 -45.04 4.67 17.56
N CYS A 835 -45.07 5.75 18.37
CA CYS A 835 -43.82 6.22 19.02
C CYS A 835 -43.15 5.12 19.86
N ARG A 836 -43.92 4.37 20.66
CA ARG A 836 -43.38 3.27 21.46
C ARG A 836 -42.84 2.13 20.63
N SER A 837 -43.50 1.78 19.53
CA SER A 837 -42.99 0.77 18.58
C SER A 837 -41.67 1.22 17.97
N LEU A 838 -41.63 2.46 17.45
CA LEU A 838 -40.44 3.04 16.82
C LEU A 838 -39.24 3.17 17.80
N ILE A 839 -39.50 3.52 19.10
CA ILE A 839 -38.41 3.53 20.11
C ILE A 839 -37.77 2.15 20.24
N LYS A 840 -38.54 1.07 20.15
CA LYS A 840 -38.04 -0.29 20.24
C LYS A 840 -37.37 -0.77 18.93
N GLU A 841 -38.01 -0.47 17.82
CA GLU A 841 -37.58 -0.91 16.49
C GLU A 841 -36.33 -0.17 15.98
N SER A 842 -36.13 1.09 16.38
CA SER A 842 -35.01 1.94 16.00
C SER A 842 -33.75 1.75 16.88
N THR A 843 -33.52 0.53 17.38
CA THR A 843 -32.31 0.23 18.17
C THR A 843 -31.06 0.61 17.38
N GLY A 844 -30.15 1.39 18.01
CA GLY A 844 -28.96 1.92 17.37
C GLY A 844 -29.15 3.22 16.57
N GLN A 845 -30.34 3.85 16.71
CA GLN A 845 -30.66 5.16 16.14
C GLN A 845 -31.11 6.14 17.26
N PRO A 846 -30.22 6.49 18.22
CA PRO A 846 -30.59 7.23 19.42
C PRO A 846 -31.14 8.63 19.16
N PHE A 847 -30.75 9.32 18.09
CA PHE A 847 -31.40 10.60 17.71
C PHE A 847 -32.88 10.40 17.39
N TYR A 848 -33.19 9.35 16.62
CA TYR A 848 -34.58 9.04 16.25
C TYR A 848 -35.40 8.54 17.46
N GLN A 849 -34.82 7.69 18.30
CA GLN A 849 -35.44 7.23 19.54
C GLN A 849 -35.72 8.40 20.48
N ALA A 850 -34.79 9.33 20.63
CA ALA A 850 -34.93 10.53 21.45
C ALA A 850 -36.07 11.44 20.94
N ALA A 851 -36.15 11.60 19.63
CA ALA A 851 -37.24 12.36 18.99
C ALA A 851 -38.61 11.70 19.22
N CYS A 852 -38.70 10.38 19.03
CA CYS A 852 -39.95 9.62 19.35
C CYS A 852 -40.31 9.74 20.83
N LEU A 853 -39.34 9.73 21.74
CA LEU A 853 -39.56 9.90 23.18
C LEU A 853 -40.11 11.31 23.51
N ARG A 854 -39.49 12.37 22.92
CA ARG A 854 -39.99 13.76 23.06
C ARG A 854 -41.41 13.88 22.54
N ARG A 855 -41.69 13.30 21.37
CA ARG A 855 -43.01 13.30 20.79
C ARG A 855 -44.03 12.56 21.68
N LEU A 856 -43.69 11.39 22.19
CA LEU A 856 -44.51 10.61 23.10
C LEU A 856 -44.89 11.41 24.37
N VAL A 857 -43.88 12.06 24.97
CA VAL A 857 -44.11 12.91 26.16
C VAL A 857 -45.02 14.11 25.81
N SER A 858 -44.90 14.69 24.63
CA SER A 858 -45.81 15.78 24.18
C SER A 858 -47.25 15.32 23.98
N LEU A 859 -47.45 14.05 23.61
CA LEU A 859 -48.77 13.47 23.37
C LEU A 859 -49.47 13.03 24.67
N GLU A 860 -48.71 12.39 25.57
CA GLU A 860 -49.30 11.71 26.75
C GLU A 860 -48.94 12.34 28.10
N GLY A 861 -47.95 13.24 28.14
CA GLY A 861 -47.51 13.89 29.38
C GLY A 861 -47.05 12.88 30.43
N LYS A 862 -47.66 12.90 31.58
CA LYS A 862 -47.31 12.02 32.72
C LYS A 862 -47.48 10.52 32.43
N LYS A 863 -48.29 10.11 31.46
CA LYS A 863 -48.48 8.69 31.10
C LYS A 863 -47.21 8.09 30.46
N ALA A 864 -46.39 8.89 29.80
CA ALA A 864 -45.12 8.47 29.22
C ALA A 864 -43.97 8.30 30.24
N ARG A 865 -44.24 8.46 31.58
CA ARG A 865 -43.19 8.42 32.62
C ARG A 865 -42.37 7.11 32.61
N LYS A 866 -43.02 5.98 32.39
CA LYS A 866 -42.34 4.68 32.34
C LYS A 866 -41.35 4.60 31.14
N ASP A 867 -41.72 5.16 30.00
CA ASP A 867 -40.90 5.19 28.81
C ASP A 867 -39.67 6.09 29.04
N VAL A 868 -39.82 7.24 29.71
CA VAL A 868 -38.74 8.12 30.14
C VAL A 868 -37.81 7.43 31.14
N GLU A 869 -38.37 6.74 32.17
CA GLU A 869 -37.59 6.00 33.16
C GLU A 869 -36.79 4.84 32.53
N GLN A 870 -37.31 4.22 31.49
CA GLN A 870 -36.58 3.20 30.72
C GLN A 870 -35.47 3.82 29.92
N ALA A 871 -35.71 4.94 29.22
CA ALA A 871 -34.68 5.63 28.41
C ALA A 871 -33.54 6.18 29.26
N LEU A 872 -33.79 6.55 30.54
CA LEU A 872 -32.72 6.94 31.50
C LEU A 872 -31.73 5.84 31.81
N LYS A 873 -32.09 4.58 31.56
CA LYS A 873 -31.20 3.41 31.74
C LYS A 873 -30.45 3.03 30.48
N SER A 874 -30.61 3.79 29.41
CA SER A 874 -29.92 3.53 28.14
C SER A 874 -28.43 3.74 28.28
N ASP A 875 -27.65 2.86 27.68
CA ASP A 875 -26.19 3.02 27.54
C ASP A 875 -25.85 4.18 26.59
N ASP A 876 -26.80 4.54 25.69
CA ASP A 876 -26.62 5.65 24.78
C ASP A 876 -26.82 7.02 25.44
N GLU A 877 -25.80 7.88 25.31
CA GLU A 877 -25.76 9.18 25.95
C GLU A 877 -26.83 10.15 25.38
N ILE A 878 -27.11 10.07 24.07
CA ILE A 878 -28.07 10.95 23.39
C ILE A 878 -29.48 10.66 23.90
N LEU A 879 -29.86 9.38 23.95
CA LEU A 879 -31.17 8.97 24.44
C LEU A 879 -31.32 9.24 25.95
N ARG A 880 -30.27 8.97 26.73
CA ARG A 880 -30.27 9.23 28.20
C ARG A 880 -30.38 10.72 28.47
N LYS A 881 -29.62 11.60 27.81
CA LYS A 881 -29.74 13.06 27.98
C LYS A 881 -31.12 13.59 27.58
N ALA A 882 -31.71 13.07 26.50
CA ALA A 882 -33.06 13.42 26.12
C ALA A 882 -34.09 13.05 27.24
N ALA A 883 -33.93 11.86 27.84
CA ALA A 883 -34.78 11.42 28.94
C ALA A 883 -34.61 12.26 30.22
N GLU A 884 -33.35 12.68 30.52
CA GLU A 884 -33.07 13.59 31.65
C GLU A 884 -33.79 14.93 31.54
N LEU A 885 -33.79 15.52 30.34
CA LEU A 885 -34.52 16.78 30.05
C LEU A 885 -36.04 16.65 30.11
N LEU A 886 -36.56 15.44 29.95
CA LEU A 886 -37.99 15.14 30.01
C LEU A 886 -38.50 14.71 31.37
N ARG A 887 -37.64 14.65 32.38
CA ARG A 887 -38.04 14.35 33.76
C ARG A 887 -38.98 15.44 34.31
N PRO A 888 -40.09 15.07 34.98
CA PRO A 888 -40.88 16.03 35.71
C PRO A 888 -40.07 16.71 36.81
N GLY A 889 -39.80 18.01 36.67
CA GLY A 889 -39.00 18.79 37.63
C GLY A 889 -37.59 19.18 37.16
N ALA A 890 -37.15 18.79 35.96
CA ALA A 890 -35.94 19.34 35.32
C ALA A 890 -36.24 20.74 34.77
N LYS A 891 -35.89 21.80 35.53
CA LYS A 891 -35.82 23.21 35.07
C LYS A 891 -34.41 23.70 35.24
#